data_fe55c4929483398d7d90720dec6b9866
#
_entry.id   fe55c4929483398d7d90720dec6b9866
#
_cell.length_a   1.000
_cell.length_b   1.000
_cell.length_c   1.000
_cell.angle_alpha   90.00
_cell.angle_beta   90.00
_cell.angle_gamma   90.00
#
_symmetry.space_group_name_H-M   'P 1'
#
loop_
_entity.id
_entity.type
_entity.pdbx_description
1 polymer ?
#
loop_
_entity_poly.entity_id
_entity_poly.type
_entity_poly.pdbx_seq_one_letter_code
_entity_poly.pdbx_strand_id
1 'polypeptide(L)'
;MFVTVDMSRLTVAAPVNKMEQILRICSDMGCVHIEEYGNFEDGIGVGQAISSANANSVSSLLAKVRGANSHYSPNNVKGPKSVAEVQKMINSGFEKIVDQGLAFADAVRDAEAEIETKSDQLALLRRIAPLNIPLDLLTSTDRLEVYVAESAKTNSLYKTIVQELGGNVEVHAESNVIAIACLPKHSTDVQLIMNDHNARAIQVPSGVGSPSEVISSLTKELGKLMTSVSKNTAAGESWLASHGRDLVIVDEYLTREDAIFTAPTLCAVSNQAFAIDAWVPTSNSSAVKEALSKMASHVEVVEHVEDHHHHDEEDGHHQVNPPIALDNGTVSKPFEMLVDLVGRPKYGTFDPTVMMMMTFPIVYGMILGDWGYGLIIFLLAKWLGSKPFAVEPMAKSGITILSWMGVWCIIWGIVFAEGFGFIWDGSDGATGPTIGFLEGFYSWTYDAFHVPETMASLTGLTGLHMPFHRAVDGHGLQEYLLLSIYIGVLHLFTGFIIGFVNVYKAHGLTAAYFEKGSWILILIGGFMQCRNMVSGYNDLFEIQEWTIMLFVGIISLIIGLAIFEKFGWIGGVIMGPIETFGLLANTLSYLRIMAVGVAGVKIAEVSITMGWDLMSSSLGNGDIFSFIFGLVLFVFIQIFALALGILSPSIHAIRLHFVEWMGKFYDGSGVIFNPLGGRTLHVEGESQSTGQ
;
A
#
# COMPACT_ATOMS: atom_id res chain seq x y z
N MET A 1 -8.02 8.45 -22.88
CA MET A 1 -8.64 7.94 -21.63
C MET A 1 -8.45 6.44 -21.41
N PHE A 2 -8.26 5.64 -22.45
CA PHE A 2 -8.05 4.18 -22.36
C PHE A 2 -6.76 3.70 -23.05
N VAL A 3 -5.90 4.62 -23.45
CA VAL A 3 -4.63 4.33 -24.12
C VAL A 3 -3.57 5.23 -23.49
N THR A 4 -2.33 4.76 -23.46
CA THR A 4 -1.17 5.53 -23.03
C THR A 4 -0.99 6.78 -23.87
N VAL A 5 -0.35 7.83 -23.30
CA VAL A 5 -0.06 9.07 -24.03
C VAL A 5 0.97 8.79 -25.12
N ASP A 6 0.68 9.31 -26.34
CA ASP A 6 1.62 9.18 -27.47
C ASP A 6 2.90 9.99 -27.18
N MET A 7 4.06 9.34 -27.40
CA MET A 7 5.38 9.89 -27.13
C MET A 7 6.16 10.14 -28.42
N SER A 8 6.93 11.24 -28.42
CA SER A 8 7.89 11.57 -29.46
C SER A 8 9.29 11.50 -28.88
N ARG A 9 10.23 10.93 -29.64
CA ARG A 9 11.64 10.92 -29.29
C ARG A 9 12.25 12.28 -29.60
N LEU A 10 12.95 12.85 -28.64
CA LEU A 10 13.62 14.15 -28.72
C LEU A 10 15.12 13.92 -28.64
N THR A 11 15.85 14.30 -29.69
CA THR A 11 17.33 14.32 -29.67
C THR A 11 17.83 15.77 -29.73
N VAL A 12 18.65 16.14 -28.77
CA VAL A 12 19.22 17.48 -28.65
C VAL A 12 20.72 17.38 -28.60
N ALA A 13 21.41 18.12 -29.47
CA ALA A 13 22.88 18.27 -29.41
C ALA A 13 23.30 19.74 -29.31
N ALA A 14 24.20 20.01 -28.39
CA ALA A 14 24.67 21.37 -28.15
C ALA A 14 26.10 21.41 -27.54
N PRO A 15 26.78 22.57 -27.54
CA PRO A 15 28.06 22.76 -26.86
C PRO A 15 27.91 22.61 -25.33
N VAL A 16 28.91 22.02 -24.66
CA VAL A 16 28.89 21.73 -23.20
C VAL A 16 28.65 23.00 -22.37
N ASN A 17 29.09 24.15 -22.79
CA ASN A 17 28.88 25.41 -22.06
C ASN A 17 27.43 25.87 -21.97
N LYS A 18 26.52 25.29 -22.78
CA LYS A 18 25.09 25.59 -22.76
C LYS A 18 24.26 24.47 -22.05
N MET A 19 24.92 23.42 -21.56
CA MET A 19 24.27 22.26 -21.01
C MET A 19 23.33 22.61 -19.84
N GLU A 20 23.79 23.37 -18.86
CA GLU A 20 22.96 23.77 -17.71
C GLU A 20 21.71 24.55 -18.16
N GLN A 21 21.86 25.47 -19.12
CA GLN A 21 20.74 26.27 -19.60
C GLN A 21 19.70 25.43 -20.35
N ILE A 22 20.14 24.46 -21.15
CA ILE A 22 19.25 23.56 -21.88
C ILE A 22 18.53 22.62 -20.91
N LEU A 23 19.23 22.03 -19.92
CA LEU A 23 18.64 21.21 -18.91
C LEU A 23 17.62 22.00 -18.05
N ARG A 24 17.91 23.27 -17.77
CA ARG A 24 16.96 24.15 -17.06
C ARG A 24 15.68 24.38 -17.87
N ILE A 25 15.79 24.64 -19.18
CA ILE A 25 14.63 24.76 -20.08
C ILE A 25 13.82 23.44 -20.07
N CYS A 26 14.48 22.28 -20.18
CA CYS A 26 13.82 20.98 -20.13
C CYS A 26 13.06 20.76 -18.82
N SER A 27 13.68 21.16 -17.70
CA SER A 27 13.06 21.10 -16.39
C SER A 27 11.87 22.07 -16.24
N ASP A 28 12.00 23.31 -16.77
CA ASP A 28 10.94 24.32 -16.72
C ASP A 28 9.71 23.91 -17.50
N MET A 29 9.88 23.18 -18.61
CA MET A 29 8.77 22.64 -19.37
C MET A 29 8.06 21.46 -18.69
N GLY A 30 8.72 20.74 -17.77
CA GLY A 30 8.14 19.68 -16.96
C GLY A 30 7.57 18.48 -17.75
N CYS A 31 8.00 18.32 -19.01
CA CYS A 31 7.48 17.29 -19.91
C CYS A 31 8.58 16.52 -20.67
N VAL A 32 9.83 16.66 -20.29
CA VAL A 32 10.98 16.01 -20.95
C VAL A 32 11.51 14.91 -20.03
N HIS A 33 11.40 13.67 -20.44
CA HIS A 33 12.00 12.50 -19.78
C HIS A 33 13.33 12.18 -20.47
N ILE A 34 14.44 12.36 -19.76
CA ILE A 34 15.77 12.07 -20.28
C ILE A 34 16.04 10.58 -20.11
N GLU A 35 16.47 9.91 -21.18
CA GLU A 35 16.88 8.54 -21.19
C GLU A 35 18.33 8.40 -20.77
N GLU A 36 18.64 7.34 -20.01
CA GLU A 36 20.00 7.08 -19.57
C GLU A 36 20.86 6.62 -20.75
N TYR A 37 21.94 7.33 -21.03
CA TYR A 37 22.89 6.95 -22.06
C TYR A 37 23.74 5.76 -21.61
N GLY A 38 23.51 4.60 -22.20
CA GLY A 38 24.17 3.34 -21.82
C GLY A 38 25.26 2.81 -22.78
N ASN A 39 25.40 3.39 -23.99
CA ASN A 39 26.35 2.96 -24.99
C ASN A 39 27.60 3.82 -24.99
N PHE A 40 28.73 3.20 -24.72
CA PHE A 40 30.07 3.83 -24.81
C PHE A 40 30.65 3.57 -26.20
N GLU A 41 30.41 4.49 -27.12
CA GLU A 41 31.18 4.56 -28.37
C GLU A 41 32.49 5.29 -28.14
N ASP A 42 33.53 5.00 -28.92
CA ASP A 42 34.85 5.58 -28.77
C ASP A 42 34.82 7.11 -28.76
N GLY A 43 35.16 7.72 -27.63
CA GLY A 43 35.27 9.15 -27.44
C GLY A 43 34.04 9.85 -26.86
N ILE A 44 32.93 9.13 -26.62
CA ILE A 44 31.71 9.66 -25.98
C ILE A 44 31.51 8.94 -24.66
N GLY A 45 31.48 9.68 -23.58
CA GLY A 45 31.25 9.14 -22.22
C GLY A 45 29.98 9.68 -21.59
N VAL A 46 29.60 9.10 -20.46
CA VAL A 46 28.53 9.64 -19.60
C VAL A 46 29.04 10.91 -18.93
N GLY A 47 28.20 11.94 -18.88
CA GLY A 47 28.52 13.17 -18.18
C GLY A 47 28.69 12.97 -16.67
N GLN A 48 29.30 13.96 -16.05
CA GLN A 48 29.41 14.03 -14.59
C GLN A 48 28.46 15.06 -14.04
N ALA A 49 27.95 14.83 -12.84
CA ALA A 49 27.11 15.79 -12.12
C ALA A 49 27.83 17.14 -12.03
N ILE A 50 27.11 18.25 -12.20
CA ILE A 50 27.65 19.57 -12.14
C ILE A 50 28.14 19.84 -10.72
N SER A 51 29.48 19.85 -10.56
CA SER A 51 30.10 20.17 -9.27
C SER A 51 30.38 21.67 -9.21
N SER A 52 29.45 22.42 -8.61
CA SER A 52 29.58 23.83 -8.34
C SER A 52 29.29 24.13 -6.86
N ALA A 53 29.74 25.27 -6.36
CA ALA A 53 29.40 25.70 -4.99
C ALA A 53 27.87 25.77 -4.79
N ASN A 54 27.14 26.17 -5.84
CA ASN A 54 25.67 26.21 -5.84
C ASN A 54 25.07 24.81 -5.77
N ALA A 55 25.54 23.82 -6.54
CA ALA A 55 25.06 22.46 -6.51
C ALA A 55 25.22 21.84 -5.11
N ASN A 56 26.42 22.01 -4.51
CA ASN A 56 26.66 21.50 -3.16
C ASN A 56 25.77 22.17 -2.09
N SER A 57 25.50 23.48 -2.23
CA SER A 57 24.63 24.20 -1.32
C SER A 57 23.15 23.74 -1.49
N VAL A 58 22.70 23.50 -2.71
CA VAL A 58 21.36 22.98 -3.02
C VAL A 58 21.16 21.58 -2.43
N SER A 59 22.08 20.65 -2.69
CA SER A 59 22.02 19.28 -2.16
C SER A 59 22.08 19.25 -0.63
N SER A 60 22.94 20.09 -0.02
CA SER A 60 23.01 20.20 1.45
C SER A 60 21.72 20.74 2.05
N LEU A 61 21.17 21.81 1.49
CA LEU A 61 19.90 22.39 1.97
C LEU A 61 18.73 21.44 1.74
N LEU A 62 18.69 20.74 0.60
CA LEU A 62 17.68 19.74 0.29
C LEU A 62 17.68 18.60 1.32
N ALA A 63 18.87 18.10 1.70
CA ALA A 63 18.97 17.08 2.73
C ALA A 63 18.41 17.54 4.09
N LYS A 64 18.69 18.80 4.48
CA LYS A 64 18.15 19.40 5.70
C LYS A 64 16.63 19.56 5.65
N VAL A 65 16.10 20.07 4.53
CA VAL A 65 14.65 20.27 4.32
C VAL A 65 13.92 18.92 4.36
N ARG A 66 14.45 17.90 3.69
CA ARG A 66 13.89 16.53 3.74
C ARG A 66 13.95 15.94 5.14
N GLY A 67 15.03 16.18 5.89
CA GLY A 67 15.12 15.80 7.30
C GLY A 67 14.02 16.46 8.15
N ALA A 68 13.77 17.75 7.95
CA ALA A 68 12.68 18.44 8.64
C ALA A 68 11.30 17.93 8.21
N ASN A 69 11.07 17.71 6.90
CA ASN A 69 9.81 17.18 6.37
C ASN A 69 9.49 15.78 6.91
N SER A 70 10.50 14.90 7.04
CA SER A 70 10.30 13.55 7.59
C SER A 70 9.90 13.56 9.06
N HIS A 71 10.38 14.54 9.83
CA HIS A 71 10.07 14.66 11.24
C HIS A 71 8.71 15.34 11.50
N TYR A 72 8.42 16.43 10.78
CA TYR A 72 7.26 17.30 11.07
C TYR A 72 6.05 17.04 10.20
N SER A 73 6.17 16.35 9.05
CA SER A 73 5.08 16.05 8.11
C SER A 73 4.15 17.26 7.85
N PRO A 74 4.63 18.32 7.19
CA PRO A 74 3.89 19.56 7.03
C PRO A 74 2.57 19.38 6.26
N ASN A 75 1.52 20.05 6.71
CA ASN A 75 0.17 19.97 6.17
C ASN A 75 -0.20 21.14 5.28
N ASN A 76 -1.02 20.83 4.26
CA ASN A 76 -1.92 21.75 3.57
C ASN A 76 -1.26 22.99 2.95
N VAL A 77 -0.59 22.79 1.84
CA VAL A 77 0.01 23.88 1.06
C VAL A 77 -1.05 24.49 0.14
N LYS A 78 -1.41 25.75 0.38
CA LYS A 78 -2.36 26.48 -0.46
C LYS A 78 -1.62 27.31 -1.49
N GLY A 79 -1.85 27.01 -2.78
CA GLY A 79 -1.47 27.80 -3.94
C GLY A 79 0.02 27.80 -4.27
N PRO A 80 0.36 27.90 -5.54
CA PRO A 80 1.75 27.98 -5.99
C PRO A 80 2.42 29.31 -5.60
N LYS A 81 3.75 29.30 -5.44
CA LYS A 81 4.61 30.49 -5.38
C LYS A 81 5.45 30.58 -6.65
N SER A 82 5.79 31.81 -7.04
CA SER A 82 6.70 32.01 -8.16
C SER A 82 8.14 31.59 -7.81
N VAL A 83 8.89 31.13 -8.79
CA VAL A 83 10.32 30.77 -8.63
C VAL A 83 11.12 31.91 -7.98
N ALA A 84 10.89 33.17 -8.40
CA ALA A 84 11.59 34.33 -7.87
C ALA A 84 11.30 34.54 -6.35
N GLU A 85 10.10 34.28 -5.88
CA GLU A 85 9.76 34.36 -4.46
C GLU A 85 10.46 33.28 -3.64
N VAL A 86 10.52 32.05 -4.18
CA VAL A 86 11.21 30.92 -3.52
C VAL A 86 12.71 31.17 -3.42
N GLN A 87 13.34 31.64 -4.50
CA GLN A 87 14.77 32.02 -4.51
C GLN A 87 15.06 33.15 -3.52
N LYS A 88 14.19 34.17 -3.45
CA LYS A 88 14.34 35.25 -2.48
C LYS A 88 14.25 34.75 -1.05
N MET A 89 13.34 33.80 -0.81
CA MET A 89 13.17 33.17 0.51
C MET A 89 14.40 32.36 0.92
N ILE A 90 14.95 31.54 0.03
CA ILE A 90 16.19 30.79 0.26
C ILE A 90 17.36 31.75 0.56
N ASN A 91 17.53 32.77 -0.26
CA ASN A 91 18.58 33.77 -0.09
C ASN A 91 18.44 34.64 1.18
N SER A 92 17.22 34.76 1.73
CA SER A 92 16.98 35.47 3.00
C SER A 92 17.41 34.68 4.24
N GLY A 93 18.00 33.50 4.09
CA GLY A 93 18.53 32.70 5.18
C GLY A 93 17.57 31.60 5.66
N PHE A 94 16.78 31.03 4.78
CA PHE A 94 15.87 29.92 5.05
C PHE A 94 16.57 28.70 5.68
N GLU A 95 17.86 28.47 5.37
CA GLU A 95 18.67 27.44 5.98
C GLU A 95 18.68 27.53 7.51
N LYS A 96 18.80 28.74 8.07
CA LYS A 96 18.78 28.95 9.51
C LYS A 96 17.43 28.62 10.15
N ILE A 97 16.35 28.85 9.39
CA ILE A 97 14.99 28.49 9.84
C ILE A 97 14.86 26.96 9.90
N VAL A 98 15.37 26.26 8.89
CA VAL A 98 15.37 24.78 8.87
C VAL A 98 16.25 24.21 9.99
N ASP A 99 17.46 24.76 10.19
CA ASP A 99 18.36 24.35 11.27
C ASP A 99 17.69 24.54 12.67
N GLN A 100 16.90 25.60 12.86
CA GLN A 100 16.15 25.81 14.09
C GLN A 100 15.08 24.73 14.29
N GLY A 101 14.34 24.34 13.23
CA GLY A 101 13.37 23.25 13.29
C GLY A 101 14.02 21.91 13.63
N LEU A 102 15.13 21.60 12.97
CA LEU A 102 15.90 20.39 13.24
C LEU A 102 16.46 20.35 14.67
N ALA A 103 16.91 21.50 15.18
CA ALA A 103 17.40 21.60 16.56
C ALA A 103 16.32 21.25 17.61
N PHE A 104 15.04 21.62 17.36
CA PHE A 104 13.96 21.19 18.24
C PHE A 104 13.72 19.68 18.15
N ALA A 105 13.76 19.11 16.95
CA ALA A 105 13.61 17.67 16.74
C ALA A 105 14.74 16.86 17.38
N ASP A 106 15.98 17.28 17.20
CA ASP A 106 17.15 16.65 17.82
C ASP A 106 17.10 16.73 19.35
N ALA A 107 16.72 17.88 19.90
CA ALA A 107 16.58 18.06 21.33
C ALA A 107 15.49 17.15 21.94
N VAL A 108 14.41 16.89 21.21
CA VAL A 108 13.36 15.92 21.62
C VAL A 108 13.92 14.51 21.59
N ARG A 109 14.53 14.10 20.47
CA ARG A 109 15.10 12.76 20.30
C ARG A 109 16.17 12.45 21.35
N ASP A 110 17.08 13.37 21.58
CA ASP A 110 18.16 13.19 22.53
C ASP A 110 17.63 13.10 23.99
N ALA A 111 16.63 13.93 24.32
CA ALA A 111 15.97 13.87 25.62
C ALA A 111 15.15 12.57 25.80
N GLU A 112 14.50 12.06 24.76
CA GLU A 112 13.78 10.77 24.80
C GLU A 112 14.72 9.59 25.00
N ALA A 113 15.87 9.57 24.33
CA ALA A 113 16.90 8.55 24.52
C ALA A 113 17.48 8.58 25.95
N GLU A 114 17.66 9.78 26.50
CA GLU A 114 18.11 9.94 27.89
C GLU A 114 17.02 9.49 28.89
N ILE A 115 15.74 9.77 28.61
CA ILE A 115 14.60 9.30 29.41
C ILE A 115 14.54 7.76 29.42
N GLU A 116 14.70 7.12 28.29
CA GLU A 116 14.71 5.65 28.17
C GLU A 116 15.83 5.06 29.05
N THR A 117 17.06 5.56 28.86
CA THR A 117 18.21 5.09 29.65
C THR A 117 18.02 5.26 31.14
N LYS A 118 17.53 6.44 31.57
CA LYS A 118 17.29 6.73 33.00
C LYS A 118 16.08 5.98 33.57
N SER A 119 15.07 5.72 32.73
CA SER A 119 13.90 4.91 33.09
C SER A 119 14.29 3.47 33.38
N ASP A 120 15.16 2.90 32.54
CA ASP A 120 15.70 1.55 32.76
C ASP A 120 16.54 1.47 34.04
N GLN A 121 17.40 2.46 34.27
CA GLN A 121 18.15 2.54 35.52
C GLN A 121 17.23 2.64 36.72
N LEU A 122 16.18 3.46 36.65
CA LEU A 122 15.20 3.61 37.73
C LEU A 122 14.43 2.31 37.99
N ALA A 123 14.09 1.57 36.94
CA ALA A 123 13.43 0.27 37.07
C ALA A 123 14.33 -0.76 37.77
N LEU A 124 15.63 -0.79 37.47
CA LEU A 124 16.60 -1.65 38.15
C LEU A 124 16.79 -1.23 39.61
N LEU A 125 16.93 0.06 39.89
CA LEU A 125 17.07 0.57 41.25
C LEU A 125 15.85 0.29 42.12
N ARG A 126 14.63 0.39 41.59
CA ARG A 126 13.41 0.03 42.32
C ARG A 126 13.36 -1.45 42.71
N ARG A 127 13.92 -2.33 41.87
CA ARG A 127 14.04 -3.76 42.21
C ARG A 127 15.04 -4.02 43.34
N ILE A 128 16.13 -3.24 43.38
CA ILE A 128 17.20 -3.37 44.39
C ILE A 128 16.88 -2.60 45.68
N ALA A 129 16.04 -1.58 45.62
CA ALA A 129 15.70 -0.71 46.73
C ALA A 129 15.32 -1.43 48.06
N PRO A 130 14.62 -2.60 48.04
CA PRO A 130 14.30 -3.31 49.31
C PRO A 130 15.52 -3.70 50.12
N LEU A 131 16.68 -3.93 49.50
CA LEU A 131 17.92 -4.31 50.21
C LEU A 131 18.45 -3.18 51.12
N ASN A 132 18.12 -1.93 50.82
CA ASN A 132 18.55 -0.74 51.52
C ASN A 132 20.09 -0.66 51.81
N ILE A 133 20.88 -1.24 50.90
CA ILE A 133 22.35 -1.23 50.93
C ILE A 133 22.84 -0.12 50.00
N PRO A 134 23.83 0.71 50.39
CA PRO A 134 24.45 1.68 49.47
C PRO A 134 25.00 1.02 48.22
N LEU A 135 24.82 1.68 47.05
CA LEU A 135 25.18 1.12 45.75
C LEU A 135 26.68 0.87 45.58
N ASP A 136 27.50 1.66 46.23
CA ASP A 136 28.94 1.51 46.27
C ASP A 136 29.40 0.17 46.94
N LEU A 137 28.59 -0.36 47.87
CA LEU A 137 28.83 -1.67 48.47
C LEU A 137 28.28 -2.84 47.64
N LEU A 138 27.44 -2.58 46.65
CA LEU A 138 26.90 -3.57 45.75
C LEU A 138 27.73 -3.75 44.45
N THR A 139 28.81 -3.00 44.30
CA THR A 139 29.73 -3.10 43.19
C THR A 139 30.89 -4.03 43.49
N SER A 140 31.23 -4.93 42.55
CA SER A 140 32.39 -5.82 42.68
C SER A 140 33.69 -5.02 42.64
N THR A 141 34.68 -5.45 43.44
CA THR A 141 36.03 -4.91 43.47
C THR A 141 37.06 -6.00 43.21
N ASP A 142 38.34 -5.65 43.01
CA ASP A 142 39.41 -6.64 42.78
C ASP A 142 39.55 -7.71 43.88
N ARG A 143 39.01 -7.44 45.07
CA ARG A 143 39.12 -8.32 46.27
C ARG A 143 37.79 -8.98 46.65
N LEU A 144 36.68 -8.46 46.21
CA LEU A 144 35.34 -8.91 46.59
C LEU A 144 34.41 -8.91 45.38
N GLU A 145 33.81 -10.03 45.13
CA GLU A 145 32.73 -10.13 44.13
C GLU A 145 31.38 -10.06 44.81
N VAL A 146 30.49 -9.20 44.23
CA VAL A 146 29.15 -9.00 44.76
C VAL A 146 28.14 -9.37 43.68
N TYR A 147 27.24 -10.27 44.02
CA TYR A 147 26.13 -10.71 43.18
C TYR A 147 24.83 -10.21 43.78
N VAL A 148 24.05 -9.55 42.96
CA VAL A 148 22.65 -9.17 43.30
C VAL A 148 21.72 -9.96 42.42
N ALA A 149 20.76 -10.66 43.03
CA ALA A 149 19.83 -11.50 42.28
C ALA A 149 18.40 -11.43 42.83
N GLU A 150 17.45 -11.68 41.95
CA GLU A 150 16.03 -11.84 42.28
C GLU A 150 15.63 -13.31 42.21
N SER A 151 14.97 -13.80 43.29
CA SER A 151 14.44 -15.17 43.34
C SER A 151 13.11 -15.21 44.05
N ALA A 152 12.17 -16.01 43.50
CA ALA A 152 10.89 -16.30 44.17
C ALA A 152 11.06 -17.09 45.50
N LYS A 153 12.24 -17.75 45.72
CA LYS A 153 12.54 -18.56 46.87
C LYS A 153 13.77 -18.04 47.64
N THR A 154 13.84 -16.75 47.87
CA THR A 154 14.96 -16.03 48.48
C THR A 154 15.38 -16.66 49.81
N ASN A 155 14.45 -17.02 50.71
CA ASN A 155 14.73 -17.67 51.97
C ASN A 155 15.38 -19.06 51.86
N SER A 156 15.03 -19.82 50.82
CA SER A 156 15.66 -21.13 50.52
C SER A 156 17.07 -20.93 50.03
N LEU A 157 17.27 -20.01 49.10
CA LEU A 157 18.57 -19.62 48.53
C LEU A 157 19.52 -19.13 49.64
N TYR A 158 19.03 -18.25 50.49
CA TYR A 158 19.78 -17.75 51.66
C TYR A 158 20.29 -18.88 52.55
N LYS A 159 19.41 -19.84 52.95
CA LYS A 159 19.77 -20.97 53.78
C LYS A 159 20.79 -21.88 53.13
N THR A 160 20.67 -22.17 51.86
CA THR A 160 21.61 -23.03 51.11
C THR A 160 22.99 -22.40 51.05
N ILE A 161 23.08 -21.12 50.71
CA ILE A 161 24.35 -20.38 50.63
C ILE A 161 25.06 -20.35 52.00
N VAL A 162 24.32 -20.06 53.08
CA VAL A 162 24.88 -20.02 54.43
C VAL A 162 25.31 -21.41 54.92
N GLN A 163 24.58 -22.49 54.52
CA GLN A 163 24.94 -23.86 54.90
C GLN A 163 26.17 -24.38 54.14
N GLU A 164 26.28 -24.09 52.85
CA GLU A 164 27.37 -24.63 52.04
C GLU A 164 28.67 -23.83 52.10
N LEU A 165 28.59 -22.52 52.18
CA LEU A 165 29.75 -21.62 52.10
C LEU A 165 30.11 -20.96 53.46
N GLY A 166 29.23 -21.02 54.45
CA GLY A 166 29.48 -20.60 55.83
C GLY A 166 30.00 -19.16 55.95
N GLY A 167 31.05 -18.98 56.79
CA GLY A 167 31.64 -17.66 57.05
C GLY A 167 32.50 -17.06 55.93
N ASN A 168 32.52 -17.68 54.73
CA ASN A 168 33.27 -17.17 53.57
C ASN A 168 32.46 -16.25 52.68
N VAL A 169 31.17 -16.08 52.96
CA VAL A 169 30.20 -15.27 52.18
C VAL A 169 29.38 -14.44 53.15
N GLU A 170 29.12 -13.22 52.78
CA GLU A 170 28.16 -12.35 53.48
C GLU A 170 26.92 -12.22 52.59
N VAL A 171 25.75 -12.50 53.19
CA VAL A 171 24.49 -12.55 52.46
C VAL A 171 23.45 -11.68 53.13
N HIS A 172 22.88 -10.80 52.38
CA HIS A 172 21.74 -10.00 52.83
C HIS A 172 20.55 -10.24 51.89
N ALA A 173 19.41 -10.59 52.46
CA ALA A 173 18.22 -10.92 51.70
C ALA A 173 17.01 -10.18 52.25
N GLU A 174 16.29 -9.48 51.38
CA GLU A 174 15.08 -8.76 51.73
C GLU A 174 14.04 -8.92 50.59
N SER A 175 12.81 -9.25 50.95
CA SER A 175 11.74 -9.51 50.01
C SER A 175 12.13 -10.60 48.96
N ASN A 176 12.16 -10.26 47.68
CA ASN A 176 12.52 -11.15 46.60
C ASN A 176 13.95 -10.96 46.07
N VAL A 177 14.75 -10.12 46.72
CA VAL A 177 16.10 -9.77 46.26
C VAL A 177 17.14 -10.19 47.31
N ILE A 178 18.27 -10.67 46.83
CA ILE A 178 19.39 -11.12 47.66
C ILE A 178 20.68 -10.50 47.13
N ALA A 179 21.49 -10.00 48.04
CA ALA A 179 22.86 -9.57 47.75
C ALA A 179 23.83 -10.56 48.43
N ILE A 180 24.81 -11.01 47.67
CA ILE A 180 25.80 -12.01 48.10
C ILE A 180 27.18 -11.45 47.79
N ALA A 181 27.97 -11.25 48.83
CA ALA A 181 29.36 -10.81 48.73
C ALA A 181 30.30 -11.99 49.06
N CYS A 182 31.21 -12.30 48.17
CA CYS A 182 32.13 -13.43 48.31
C CYS A 182 33.54 -13.09 47.79
N LEU A 183 34.52 -13.87 48.27
CA LEU A 183 35.85 -13.80 47.69
C LEU A 183 35.88 -14.40 46.30
N PRO A 184 36.75 -13.94 45.35
CA PRO A 184 36.79 -14.44 43.97
C PRO A 184 36.93 -15.95 43.82
N LYS A 185 37.57 -16.60 44.76
CA LYS A 185 37.74 -18.06 44.79
C LYS A 185 36.44 -18.86 44.99
N HIS A 186 35.39 -18.25 45.54
CA HIS A 186 34.07 -18.84 45.78
C HIS A 186 33.00 -18.36 44.77
N SER A 187 33.38 -17.57 43.83
CA SER A 187 32.51 -16.99 42.80
C SER A 187 31.75 -18.07 42.01
N THR A 188 32.43 -19.11 41.55
CA THR A 188 31.86 -20.23 40.79
C THR A 188 30.80 -20.98 41.60
N ASP A 189 31.09 -21.23 42.89
CA ASP A 189 30.17 -21.95 43.79
C ASP A 189 28.88 -21.15 44.02
N VAL A 190 29.01 -19.83 44.23
CA VAL A 190 27.84 -18.93 44.36
C VAL A 190 27.01 -18.91 43.10
N GLN A 191 27.62 -18.84 41.92
CA GLN A 191 26.89 -18.85 40.66
C GLN A 191 26.15 -20.17 40.41
N LEU A 192 26.74 -21.31 40.77
CA LEU A 192 26.08 -22.60 40.69
C LEU A 192 24.85 -22.68 41.60
N ILE A 193 24.98 -22.28 42.85
CA ILE A 193 23.84 -22.28 43.78
C ILE A 193 22.74 -21.32 43.32
N MET A 194 23.10 -20.15 42.78
CA MET A 194 22.13 -19.20 42.21
C MET A 194 21.37 -19.81 41.04
N ASN A 195 22.05 -20.54 40.16
CA ASN A 195 21.41 -21.20 39.02
C ASN A 195 20.48 -22.35 39.44
N ASP A 196 20.88 -23.17 40.43
CA ASP A 196 20.05 -24.25 40.98
C ASP A 196 18.74 -23.74 41.60
N HIS A 197 18.78 -22.53 42.16
CA HIS A 197 17.59 -21.86 42.71
C HIS A 197 16.85 -20.95 41.74
N ASN A 198 17.19 -20.98 40.40
CA ASN A 198 16.64 -20.10 39.38
C ASN A 198 16.69 -18.60 39.74
N ALA A 199 17.75 -18.18 40.42
CA ALA A 199 17.94 -16.79 40.77
C ALA A 199 18.43 -16.00 39.55
N ARG A 200 17.74 -14.90 39.23
CA ARG A 200 18.12 -14.02 38.11
C ARG A 200 19.05 -12.93 38.61
N ALA A 201 20.26 -12.89 38.11
CA ALA A 201 21.20 -11.82 38.40
C ALA A 201 20.67 -10.46 37.92
N ILE A 202 20.79 -9.43 38.75
CA ILE A 202 20.45 -8.05 38.43
C ILE A 202 21.79 -7.29 38.33
N GLN A 203 21.99 -6.61 37.19
CA GLN A 203 23.11 -5.67 37.06
C GLN A 203 22.84 -4.44 37.91
N VAL A 204 23.69 -4.18 38.85
CA VAL A 204 23.58 -2.99 39.73
C VAL A 204 24.08 -1.78 38.94
N PRO A 205 23.27 -0.71 38.76
CA PRO A 205 23.74 0.52 38.15
C PRO A 205 24.87 1.14 39.00
N SER A 206 25.89 1.66 38.34
CA SER A 206 26.97 2.41 39.02
C SER A 206 26.41 3.67 39.66
N GLY A 207 26.69 3.84 40.97
CA GLY A 207 26.23 5.00 41.73
C GLY A 207 26.82 5.01 43.14
N VAL A 208 26.74 6.12 43.82
CA VAL A 208 27.18 6.30 45.22
C VAL A 208 25.98 6.74 46.05
N GLY A 209 25.80 6.15 47.23
CA GLY A 209 24.72 6.48 48.14
C GLY A 209 23.57 5.47 48.20
N SER A 210 22.54 5.79 48.97
CA SER A 210 21.41 4.88 49.17
C SER A 210 20.53 4.79 47.90
N PRO A 211 19.97 3.60 47.57
CA PRO A 211 19.06 3.46 46.43
C PRO A 211 17.90 4.45 46.44
N SER A 212 17.37 4.79 47.62
CA SER A 212 16.25 5.72 47.77
C SER A 212 16.61 7.18 47.41
N GLU A 213 17.84 7.63 47.73
CA GLU A 213 18.31 8.96 47.32
C GLU A 213 18.53 9.03 45.81
N VAL A 214 19.15 7.99 45.23
CA VAL A 214 19.38 7.93 43.77
C VAL A 214 18.06 7.85 43.02
N ILE A 215 17.08 7.07 43.48
CA ILE A 215 15.73 7.04 42.91
C ILE A 215 15.07 8.41 42.93
N SER A 216 15.19 9.14 44.05
CA SER A 216 14.63 10.49 44.18
C SER A 216 15.28 11.49 43.22
N SER A 217 16.62 11.43 43.06
CA SER A 217 17.34 12.31 42.13
C SER A 217 17.00 11.99 40.67
N LEU A 218 16.99 10.70 40.27
CA LEU A 218 16.62 10.27 38.91
C LEU A 218 15.17 10.61 38.58
N THR A 219 14.24 10.48 39.53
CA THR A 219 12.85 10.89 39.34
C THR A 219 12.72 12.38 39.06
N LYS A 220 13.49 13.22 39.76
CA LYS A 220 13.52 14.68 39.50
C LYS A 220 14.14 15.00 38.14
N GLU A 221 15.19 14.29 37.74
CA GLU A 221 15.80 14.46 36.41
C GLU A 221 14.87 14.04 35.28
N LEU A 222 14.22 12.88 35.41
CA LEU A 222 13.19 12.44 34.49
C LEU A 222 12.07 13.47 34.36
N GLY A 223 11.61 14.07 35.46
CA GLY A 223 10.61 15.12 35.41
C GLY A 223 11.07 16.37 34.63
N LYS A 224 12.35 16.76 34.77
CA LYS A 224 12.92 17.86 33.99
C LYS A 224 13.03 17.52 32.51
N LEU A 225 13.48 16.31 32.17
CA LEU A 225 13.58 15.83 30.79
C LEU A 225 12.21 15.75 30.11
N MET A 226 11.20 15.21 30.80
CA MET A 226 9.82 15.18 30.28
C MET A 226 9.26 16.58 30.04
N THR A 227 9.57 17.54 30.92
CA THR A 227 9.19 18.94 30.74
C THR A 227 9.93 19.55 29.52
N SER A 228 11.21 19.22 29.34
CA SER A 228 11.99 19.65 28.17
C SER A 228 11.45 19.08 26.85
N VAL A 229 11.10 17.81 26.84
CA VAL A 229 10.44 17.16 25.67
C VAL A 229 9.14 17.90 25.33
N SER A 230 8.24 18.06 26.31
CA SER A 230 6.98 18.76 26.09
C SER A 230 7.17 20.19 25.57
N LYS A 231 8.13 20.93 26.11
CA LYS A 231 8.45 22.29 25.69
C LYS A 231 9.00 22.34 24.25
N ASN A 232 9.94 21.45 23.92
CA ASN A 232 10.55 21.42 22.60
C ASN A 232 9.56 20.91 21.53
N THR A 233 8.69 19.96 21.88
CA THR A 233 7.60 19.50 20.98
C THR A 233 6.64 20.65 20.69
N ALA A 234 6.18 21.38 21.69
CA ALA A 234 5.31 22.54 21.49
C ALA A 234 5.99 23.65 20.68
N ALA A 235 7.30 23.88 20.89
CA ALA A 235 8.07 24.85 20.08
C ALA A 235 8.18 24.38 18.62
N GLY A 236 8.43 23.10 18.39
CA GLY A 236 8.47 22.48 17.05
C GLY A 236 7.13 22.58 16.32
N GLU A 237 6.01 22.30 17.00
CA GLU A 237 4.66 22.46 16.43
C GLU A 237 4.35 23.92 16.07
N SER A 238 4.72 24.87 16.91
CA SER A 238 4.57 26.30 16.62
C SER A 238 5.43 26.74 15.43
N TRP A 239 6.65 26.23 15.34
CA TRP A 239 7.55 26.46 14.23
C TRP A 239 6.98 25.86 12.94
N LEU A 240 6.45 24.63 12.96
CA LEU A 240 5.79 23.96 11.85
C LEU A 240 4.56 24.76 11.35
N ALA A 241 3.74 25.24 12.26
CA ALA A 241 2.57 26.06 11.92
C ALA A 241 2.96 27.34 11.15
N SER A 242 4.15 27.89 11.44
CA SER A 242 4.67 29.11 10.81
C SER A 242 5.40 28.85 9.50
N HIS A 243 6.12 27.74 9.37
CA HIS A 243 7.07 27.49 8.27
C HIS A 243 6.76 26.22 7.46
N GLY A 244 5.81 25.40 7.86
CA GLY A 244 5.53 24.09 7.22
C GLY A 244 5.15 24.21 5.74
N ARG A 245 4.44 25.29 5.36
CA ARG A 245 4.13 25.57 3.96
C ARG A 245 5.39 25.84 3.14
N ASP A 246 6.29 26.64 3.70
CA ASP A 246 7.51 27.06 3.00
C ASP A 246 8.48 25.89 2.85
N LEU A 247 8.49 24.94 3.79
CA LEU A 247 9.26 23.70 3.69
C LEU A 247 8.88 22.88 2.46
N VAL A 248 7.58 22.66 2.21
CA VAL A 248 7.11 21.86 1.06
C VAL A 248 7.45 22.53 -0.25
N ILE A 249 7.25 23.85 -0.32
CA ILE A 249 7.56 24.63 -1.53
C ILE A 249 9.06 24.63 -1.84
N VAL A 250 9.88 24.80 -0.80
CA VAL A 250 11.35 24.79 -0.95
C VAL A 250 11.86 23.39 -1.28
N ASP A 251 11.27 22.32 -0.73
CA ASP A 251 11.62 20.95 -1.08
C ASP A 251 11.38 20.65 -2.56
N GLU A 252 10.22 21.06 -3.09
CA GLU A 252 9.88 20.90 -4.51
C GLU A 252 10.89 21.68 -5.40
N TYR A 253 11.17 22.93 -5.05
CA TYR A 253 12.12 23.76 -5.79
C TYR A 253 13.54 23.18 -5.76
N LEU A 254 14.04 22.80 -4.57
CA LEU A 254 15.39 22.25 -4.43
C LEU A 254 15.52 20.88 -5.10
N THR A 255 14.48 20.05 -5.05
CA THR A 255 14.46 18.76 -5.77
C THR A 255 14.61 18.97 -7.27
N ARG A 256 13.95 19.98 -7.81
CA ARG A 256 14.07 20.36 -9.22
C ARG A 256 15.46 20.88 -9.57
N GLU A 257 16.05 21.76 -8.76
CA GLU A 257 17.40 22.25 -8.97
C GLU A 257 18.45 21.12 -8.87
N ASP A 258 18.33 20.23 -7.89
CA ASP A 258 19.21 19.07 -7.72
C ASP A 258 19.12 18.11 -8.93
N ALA A 259 17.90 17.88 -9.46
CA ALA A 259 17.71 17.11 -10.68
C ALA A 259 18.42 17.73 -11.89
N ILE A 260 18.44 19.07 -12.02
CA ILE A 260 19.17 19.75 -13.10
C ILE A 260 20.67 19.52 -12.96
N PHE A 261 21.23 19.60 -11.76
CA PHE A 261 22.66 19.39 -11.53
C PHE A 261 23.11 17.94 -11.69
N THR A 262 22.20 16.98 -11.45
CA THR A 262 22.48 15.55 -11.63
C THR A 262 22.19 15.04 -13.04
N ALA A 263 21.31 15.70 -13.79
CA ALA A 263 20.92 15.29 -15.15
C ALA A 263 22.07 15.03 -16.15
N PRO A 264 23.22 15.70 -16.10
CA PRO A 264 24.36 15.37 -16.99
C PRO A 264 24.83 13.92 -16.89
N THR A 265 24.58 13.23 -15.76
CA THR A 265 24.90 11.80 -15.60
C THR A 265 24.05 10.89 -16.50
N LEU A 266 22.96 11.41 -17.05
CA LEU A 266 22.08 10.71 -17.98
C LEU A 266 22.42 11.03 -19.45
N CYS A 267 23.30 12.02 -19.71
CA CYS A 267 23.57 12.54 -21.03
C CYS A 267 24.86 11.97 -21.61
N ALA A 268 24.95 11.90 -22.93
CA ALA A 268 26.18 11.64 -23.65
C ALA A 268 27.02 12.93 -23.71
N VAL A 269 28.25 12.89 -23.20
CA VAL A 269 29.11 14.10 -23.12
C VAL A 269 30.49 13.80 -23.70
N SER A 270 30.96 14.72 -24.59
CA SER A 270 32.29 14.75 -25.08
C SER A 270 33.01 16.04 -24.60
N ASN A 271 34.27 16.23 -24.93
CA ASN A 271 35.03 17.43 -24.52
C ASN A 271 34.43 18.77 -24.97
N GLN A 272 33.66 18.81 -26.06
CA GLN A 272 33.14 20.03 -26.66
C GLN A 272 31.63 20.09 -26.79
N ALA A 273 30.95 18.94 -26.88
CA ALA A 273 29.53 18.85 -27.12
C ALA A 273 28.89 17.80 -26.18
N PHE A 274 27.60 17.94 -25.99
CA PHE A 274 26.77 16.94 -25.32
C PHE A 274 25.53 16.64 -26.15
N ALA A 275 24.96 15.48 -25.94
CA ALA A 275 23.71 15.04 -26.53
C ALA A 275 22.76 14.52 -25.46
N ILE A 276 21.51 14.88 -25.60
CA ILE A 276 20.38 14.36 -24.78
C ILE A 276 19.52 13.53 -25.69
N ASP A 277 19.24 12.31 -25.27
CA ASP A 277 18.16 11.47 -25.80
C ASP A 277 17.00 11.47 -24.80
N ALA A 278 15.82 11.85 -25.24
CA ALA A 278 14.72 12.09 -24.33
C ALA A 278 13.38 11.76 -24.98
N TRP A 279 12.37 11.62 -24.16
CA TRP A 279 10.98 11.41 -24.56
C TRP A 279 10.09 12.56 -24.13
N VAL A 280 9.19 12.97 -25.01
CA VAL A 280 8.25 14.06 -24.78
C VAL A 280 6.86 13.65 -25.26
N PRO A 281 5.78 13.98 -24.53
CA PRO A 281 4.42 13.82 -25.04
C PRO A 281 4.27 14.51 -26.39
N THR A 282 3.73 13.82 -27.39
CA THR A 282 3.60 14.34 -28.76
C THR A 282 2.82 15.66 -28.82
N SER A 283 1.86 15.84 -27.89
CA SER A 283 1.13 17.12 -27.73
C SER A 283 2.03 18.32 -27.44
N ASN A 284 3.17 18.10 -26.75
CA ASN A 284 4.08 19.17 -26.30
C ASN A 284 5.33 19.27 -27.19
N SER A 285 5.50 18.38 -28.15
CA SER A 285 6.70 18.24 -28.98
C SER A 285 7.08 19.53 -29.73
N SER A 286 6.09 20.22 -30.32
CA SER A 286 6.30 21.46 -31.05
C SER A 286 6.79 22.61 -30.14
N ALA A 287 6.22 22.76 -28.93
CA ALA A 287 6.59 23.77 -27.98
C ALA A 287 8.02 23.53 -27.44
N VAL A 288 8.37 22.27 -27.15
CA VAL A 288 9.72 21.88 -26.73
C VAL A 288 10.74 22.15 -27.82
N LYS A 289 10.44 21.78 -29.05
CA LYS A 289 11.30 22.03 -30.21
C LYS A 289 11.57 23.53 -30.40
N GLU A 290 10.56 24.38 -30.32
CA GLU A 290 10.70 25.84 -30.46
C GLU A 290 11.55 26.45 -29.33
N ALA A 291 11.33 25.99 -28.09
CA ALA A 291 12.10 26.51 -26.94
C ALA A 291 13.58 26.13 -27.03
N LEU A 292 13.90 24.89 -27.40
CA LEU A 292 15.27 24.38 -27.46
C LEU A 292 16.03 24.82 -28.69
N SER A 293 15.37 25.01 -29.85
CA SER A 293 16.02 25.44 -31.10
C SER A 293 16.68 26.81 -31.01
N LYS A 294 16.31 27.65 -30.06
CA LYS A 294 16.94 28.96 -29.80
C LYS A 294 18.33 28.84 -29.20
N MET A 295 18.66 27.73 -28.54
CA MET A 295 19.91 27.55 -27.80
C MET A 295 20.72 26.33 -28.24
N ALA A 296 20.10 25.26 -28.66
CA ALA A 296 20.76 24.06 -29.14
C ALA A 296 21.26 24.21 -30.58
N SER A 297 22.31 23.47 -30.93
CA SER A 297 22.83 23.42 -32.29
C SER A 297 22.00 22.51 -33.20
N HIS A 298 21.41 21.45 -32.63
CA HIS A 298 20.53 20.50 -33.33
C HIS A 298 19.42 20.09 -32.41
N VAL A 299 18.17 20.11 -32.91
CA VAL A 299 16.98 19.60 -32.21
C VAL A 299 16.16 18.83 -33.21
N GLU A 300 16.05 17.54 -32.98
CA GLU A 300 15.25 16.66 -33.79
C GLU A 300 14.11 16.06 -32.90
N VAL A 301 12.91 16.04 -33.44
CA VAL A 301 11.76 15.41 -32.82
C VAL A 301 11.15 14.47 -33.82
N VAL A 302 11.11 13.19 -33.47
CA VAL A 302 10.55 12.12 -34.28
C VAL A 302 9.38 11.51 -33.53
N GLU A 303 8.20 11.49 -34.15
CA GLU A 303 7.05 10.77 -33.58
C GLU A 303 7.39 9.27 -33.55
N HIS A 304 7.15 8.64 -32.38
CA HIS A 304 7.33 7.22 -32.28
C HIS A 304 6.11 6.51 -32.90
N VAL A 305 6.32 5.94 -34.08
CA VAL A 305 5.32 5.07 -34.72
C VAL A 305 5.74 3.64 -34.44
N GLU A 306 4.85 2.86 -33.82
CA GLU A 306 5.08 1.41 -33.66
C GLU A 306 5.17 0.77 -35.05
N ASP A 307 6.35 0.40 -35.50
CA ASP A 307 6.54 -0.38 -36.71
C ASP A 307 6.08 -1.83 -36.45
N HIS A 308 4.86 -2.15 -36.91
CA HIS A 308 4.24 -3.48 -36.78
C HIS A 308 4.81 -4.53 -37.77
N HIS A 309 5.95 -4.25 -38.39
CA HIS A 309 6.55 -5.19 -39.37
C HIS A 309 7.66 -6.04 -38.70
N HIS A 310 7.46 -7.33 -38.86
CA HIS A 310 8.35 -8.45 -38.56
C HIS A 310 9.81 -8.09 -38.23
N HIS A 311 10.19 -8.32 -36.97
CA HIS A 311 11.57 -8.31 -36.57
C HIS A 311 12.23 -9.65 -36.86
N ASP A 312 13.12 -9.65 -37.83
CA ASP A 312 14.27 -10.55 -37.83
C ASP A 312 15.22 -10.06 -36.71
N GLU A 313 15.47 -10.91 -35.71
CA GLU A 313 16.22 -10.63 -34.47
C GLU A 313 17.74 -10.38 -34.68
N GLU A 314 18.20 -9.95 -35.86
CA GLU A 314 19.62 -9.91 -36.18
C GLU A 314 20.28 -8.51 -36.08
N ASP A 315 19.55 -7.42 -35.93
CA ASP A 315 20.16 -6.09 -35.71
C ASP A 315 20.12 -5.71 -34.22
N GLY A 316 21.30 -5.78 -33.58
CA GLY A 316 21.52 -5.49 -32.16
C GLY A 316 21.32 -4.05 -31.70
N HIS A 317 20.39 -3.31 -32.30
CA HIS A 317 19.92 -2.05 -31.77
C HIS A 317 18.84 -2.31 -30.72
N HIS A 318 19.20 -2.08 -29.44
CA HIS A 318 18.24 -2.05 -28.35
C HIS A 318 17.07 -1.13 -28.72
N GLN A 319 15.91 -1.71 -29.03
CA GLN A 319 14.67 -0.95 -29.14
C GLN A 319 14.34 -0.40 -27.77
N VAL A 320 14.57 0.89 -27.62
CA VAL A 320 14.24 1.62 -26.41
C VAL A 320 12.73 1.85 -26.41
N ASN A 321 12.01 1.17 -25.51
CA ASN A 321 10.57 1.36 -25.35
C ASN A 321 10.28 2.74 -24.75
N PRO A 322 9.34 3.52 -25.32
CA PRO A 322 8.97 4.82 -24.77
C PRO A 322 8.47 4.69 -23.34
N PRO A 323 8.78 5.67 -22.47
CA PRO A 323 8.24 5.72 -21.12
C PRO A 323 6.73 6.00 -21.15
N ILE A 324 6.01 5.47 -20.16
CA ILE A 324 4.55 5.48 -20.10
C ILE A 324 4.06 6.63 -19.24
N ALA A 325 3.35 7.56 -19.85
CA ALA A 325 2.51 8.52 -19.16
C ALA A 325 1.03 8.12 -19.30
N LEU A 326 0.30 8.16 -18.19
CA LEU A 326 -1.14 7.93 -18.16
C LEU A 326 -1.85 9.28 -18.06
N ASP A 327 -2.88 9.47 -18.89
CA ASP A 327 -3.74 10.66 -18.86
C ASP A 327 -5.10 10.30 -18.25
N ASN A 328 -5.11 10.06 -16.97
CA ASN A 328 -6.28 9.71 -16.21
C ASN A 328 -6.95 10.94 -15.57
N GLY A 329 -8.27 10.97 -15.63
CA GLY A 329 -9.08 12.02 -14.98
C GLY A 329 -8.87 12.05 -13.46
N THR A 330 -9.26 13.15 -12.83
CA THR A 330 -9.08 13.37 -11.38
C THR A 330 -9.70 12.29 -10.49
N VAL A 331 -10.77 11.64 -10.96
CA VAL A 331 -11.49 10.58 -10.22
C VAL A 331 -10.80 9.22 -10.37
N SER A 332 -10.27 8.89 -11.56
CA SER A 332 -9.59 7.62 -11.83
C SER A 332 -8.12 7.62 -11.41
N LYS A 333 -7.48 8.79 -11.39
CA LYS A 333 -6.06 8.94 -11.06
C LYS A 333 -5.61 8.23 -9.75
N PRO A 334 -6.39 8.24 -8.63
CA PRO A 334 -6.00 7.49 -7.44
C PRO A 334 -5.82 5.99 -7.66
N PHE A 335 -6.54 5.42 -8.64
CA PHE A 335 -6.48 4.00 -8.96
C PHE A 335 -5.25 3.61 -9.79
N GLU A 336 -4.50 4.59 -10.33
CA GLU A 336 -3.16 4.34 -10.91
C GLU A 336 -2.24 3.65 -9.89
N MET A 337 -2.39 3.95 -8.60
CA MET A 337 -1.65 3.30 -7.53
C MET A 337 -1.82 1.76 -7.54
N LEU A 338 -3.01 1.24 -7.86
CA LEU A 338 -3.22 -0.20 -7.97
C LEU A 338 -2.56 -0.78 -9.21
N VAL A 339 -2.57 -0.03 -10.32
CA VAL A 339 -1.90 -0.42 -11.56
C VAL A 339 -0.38 -0.43 -11.36
N ASP A 340 0.15 0.57 -10.68
CA ASP A 340 1.60 0.69 -10.37
C ASP A 340 2.13 -0.46 -9.50
N LEU A 341 1.27 -1.15 -8.72
CA LEU A 341 1.67 -2.34 -7.97
C LEU A 341 2.06 -3.53 -8.88
N VAL A 342 1.49 -3.61 -10.08
CA VAL A 342 1.84 -4.64 -11.08
C VAL A 342 2.95 -4.16 -12.01
N GLY A 343 3.06 -2.85 -12.20
CA GLY A 343 3.94 -2.17 -13.17
C GLY A 343 3.12 -1.37 -14.19
N ARG A 344 3.77 -0.53 -14.97
CA ARG A 344 3.09 0.24 -16.03
C ARG A 344 2.76 -0.65 -17.24
N PRO A 345 1.66 -0.36 -17.98
CA PRO A 345 1.32 -1.10 -19.19
C PRO A 345 2.41 -0.95 -20.25
N LYS A 346 2.51 -1.89 -21.19
CA LYS A 346 3.36 -1.70 -22.37
C LYS A 346 2.84 -0.51 -23.19
N TYR A 347 3.75 0.20 -23.87
CA TYR A 347 3.38 1.32 -24.73
C TYR A 347 2.34 0.92 -25.78
N GLY A 348 1.38 1.78 -26.08
CA GLY A 348 0.30 1.54 -27.05
C GLY A 348 -0.81 0.59 -26.57
N THR A 349 -0.66 -0.07 -25.42
CA THR A 349 -1.68 -0.98 -24.89
C THR A 349 -2.74 -0.26 -24.04
N PHE A 350 -3.81 -0.98 -23.76
CA PHE A 350 -4.94 -0.47 -22.97
C PHE A 350 -4.57 -0.17 -21.51
N ASP A 351 -4.98 1.00 -21.02
CA ASP A 351 -4.86 1.40 -19.60
C ASP A 351 -6.03 0.84 -18.77
N PRO A 352 -5.78 -0.09 -17.82
CA PRO A 352 -6.81 -0.70 -17.01
C PRO A 352 -7.35 0.20 -15.89
N THR A 353 -6.77 1.37 -15.63
CA THR A 353 -7.06 2.22 -14.46
C THR A 353 -8.55 2.53 -14.30
N VAL A 354 -9.23 2.92 -15.39
CA VAL A 354 -10.66 3.27 -15.36
C VAL A 354 -11.53 2.05 -15.05
N MET A 355 -11.20 0.90 -15.65
CA MET A 355 -11.89 -0.36 -15.37
C MET A 355 -11.68 -0.81 -13.93
N MET A 356 -10.44 -0.71 -13.42
CA MET A 356 -10.12 -0.98 -12.01
C MET A 356 -10.92 -0.08 -11.06
N MET A 357 -11.04 1.21 -11.38
CA MET A 357 -11.86 2.14 -10.59
C MET A 357 -13.32 1.69 -10.49
N MET A 358 -13.87 1.13 -11.57
CA MET A 358 -15.27 0.68 -11.57
C MET A 358 -15.41 -0.68 -10.88
N THR A 359 -14.61 -1.67 -11.27
CA THR A 359 -14.82 -3.07 -10.86
C THR A 359 -14.28 -3.41 -9.49
N PHE A 360 -13.14 -2.85 -9.09
CA PHE A 360 -12.50 -3.19 -7.82
C PHE A 360 -13.34 -2.82 -6.58
N PRO A 361 -13.90 -1.59 -6.44
CA PRO A 361 -14.75 -1.28 -5.29
C PRO A 361 -16.08 -2.03 -5.31
N ILE A 362 -16.63 -2.35 -6.50
CA ILE A 362 -17.85 -3.16 -6.64
C ILE A 362 -17.62 -4.56 -6.09
N VAL A 363 -16.55 -5.23 -6.54
CA VAL A 363 -16.22 -6.60 -6.09
C VAL A 363 -15.91 -6.62 -4.59
N TYR A 364 -15.14 -5.64 -4.10
CA TYR A 364 -14.88 -5.50 -2.67
C TYR A 364 -16.17 -5.35 -1.86
N GLY A 365 -17.02 -4.41 -2.29
CA GLY A 365 -18.30 -4.15 -1.63
C GLY A 365 -19.22 -5.39 -1.64
N MET A 366 -19.23 -6.15 -2.74
CA MET A 366 -19.99 -7.38 -2.85
C MET A 366 -19.49 -8.47 -1.89
N ILE A 367 -18.17 -8.58 -1.69
CA ILE A 367 -17.60 -9.54 -0.73
C ILE A 367 -17.98 -9.15 0.69
N LEU A 368 -17.74 -7.90 1.10
CA LEU A 368 -18.04 -7.46 2.47
C LEU A 368 -19.54 -7.25 2.70
N GLY A 369 -20.20 -6.48 1.85
CA GLY A 369 -21.65 -6.31 1.73
C GLY A 369 -22.41 -6.05 3.05
N ASP A 370 -21.89 -5.15 3.90
CA ASP A 370 -22.49 -4.74 5.16
C ASP A 370 -22.47 -3.22 5.26
N TRP A 371 -23.66 -2.58 5.34
CA TRP A 371 -23.77 -1.13 5.35
C TRP A 371 -23.14 -0.50 6.60
N GLY A 372 -23.16 -1.19 7.74
CA GLY A 372 -22.59 -0.70 8.99
C GLY A 372 -21.07 -0.65 8.94
N TYR A 373 -20.43 -1.74 8.50
CA TYR A 373 -18.98 -1.76 8.28
C TYR A 373 -18.56 -0.81 7.16
N GLY A 374 -19.35 -0.73 6.08
CA GLY A 374 -19.10 0.22 5.00
C GLY A 374 -19.09 1.67 5.47
N LEU A 375 -20.02 2.05 6.36
CA LEU A 375 -20.07 3.38 6.96
C LEU A 375 -18.83 3.65 7.83
N ILE A 376 -18.41 2.68 8.66
CA ILE A 376 -17.19 2.82 9.46
C ILE A 376 -15.98 2.99 8.57
N ILE A 377 -15.82 2.20 7.50
CA ILE A 377 -14.71 2.29 6.55
C ILE A 377 -14.71 3.68 5.88
N PHE A 378 -15.87 4.17 5.45
CA PHE A 378 -15.99 5.49 4.86
C PHE A 378 -15.61 6.62 5.83
N LEU A 379 -16.10 6.56 7.08
CA LEU A 379 -15.75 7.53 8.12
C LEU A 379 -14.26 7.44 8.50
N LEU A 380 -13.71 6.23 8.56
CA LEU A 380 -12.27 6.02 8.77
C LEU A 380 -11.45 6.65 7.66
N ALA A 381 -11.84 6.47 6.39
CA ALA A 381 -11.17 7.11 5.27
C ALA A 381 -11.23 8.64 5.37
N LYS A 382 -12.38 9.22 5.75
CA LYS A 382 -12.51 10.66 5.98
C LYS A 382 -11.65 11.15 7.15
N TRP A 383 -11.58 10.38 8.23
CA TRP A 383 -10.74 10.71 9.37
C TRP A 383 -9.24 10.62 9.02
N LEU A 384 -8.83 9.58 8.29
CA LEU A 384 -7.45 9.46 7.78
C LEU A 384 -7.10 10.62 6.85
N GLY A 385 -8.04 11.04 5.98
CA GLY A 385 -7.87 12.19 5.07
C GLY A 385 -7.69 13.54 5.78
N SER A 386 -8.06 13.65 7.07
CA SER A 386 -7.81 14.85 7.88
C SER A 386 -6.42 14.85 8.53
N LYS A 387 -5.66 13.74 8.44
CA LYS A 387 -4.36 13.59 9.08
C LYS A 387 -3.22 14.16 8.21
N PRO A 388 -2.09 14.55 8.83
CA PRO A 388 -0.93 15.13 8.13
C PRO A 388 -0.41 14.28 6.97
N PHE A 389 -0.26 12.99 7.18
CA PHE A 389 0.27 12.07 6.18
C PHE A 389 -0.60 11.91 4.91
N ALA A 390 -1.87 12.33 4.98
CA ALA A 390 -2.79 12.28 3.83
C ALA A 390 -2.40 13.23 2.67
N VAL A 391 -1.40 14.08 2.87
CA VAL A 391 -0.86 14.99 1.84
C VAL A 391 0.02 14.23 0.86
N GLU A 392 0.67 13.16 1.29
CA GLU A 392 1.46 12.32 0.39
C GLU A 392 0.59 11.74 -0.74
N PRO A 393 1.05 11.80 -2.00
CA PRO A 393 0.26 11.34 -3.15
C PRO A 393 -0.21 9.89 -3.02
N MET A 394 0.64 9.01 -2.49
CA MET A 394 0.33 7.60 -2.30
C MET A 394 -0.74 7.41 -1.20
N ALA A 395 -0.58 8.07 -0.07
CA ALA A 395 -1.56 8.03 1.02
C ALA A 395 -2.92 8.58 0.60
N LYS A 396 -2.92 9.73 -0.12
CA LYS A 396 -4.14 10.35 -0.67
C LYS A 396 -4.87 9.40 -1.62
N SER A 397 -4.15 8.72 -2.49
CA SER A 397 -4.72 7.72 -3.41
C SER A 397 -5.33 6.55 -2.65
N GLY A 398 -4.61 5.97 -1.69
CA GLY A 398 -5.11 4.88 -0.84
C GLY A 398 -6.36 5.26 -0.04
N ILE A 399 -6.39 6.46 0.55
CA ILE A 399 -7.56 6.98 1.28
C ILE A 399 -8.77 7.16 0.34
N THR A 400 -8.53 7.63 -0.88
CA THR A 400 -9.61 7.78 -1.88
C THR A 400 -10.18 6.42 -2.28
N ILE A 401 -9.32 5.44 -2.55
CA ILE A 401 -9.73 4.06 -2.84
C ILE A 401 -10.54 3.48 -1.68
N LEU A 402 -10.06 3.64 -0.44
CA LEU A 402 -10.76 3.19 0.76
C LEU A 402 -12.15 3.84 0.91
N SER A 403 -12.28 5.13 0.54
CA SER A 403 -13.59 5.81 0.53
C SER A 403 -14.55 5.18 -0.48
N TRP A 404 -14.09 4.86 -1.69
CA TRP A 404 -14.88 4.19 -2.71
C TRP A 404 -15.29 2.78 -2.28
N MET A 405 -14.38 2.03 -1.65
CA MET A 405 -14.66 0.71 -1.08
C MET A 405 -15.77 0.80 -0.01
N GLY A 406 -15.70 1.80 0.89
CA GLY A 406 -16.73 2.04 1.90
C GLY A 406 -18.10 2.35 1.29
N VAL A 407 -18.16 3.20 0.26
CA VAL A 407 -19.41 3.54 -0.44
C VAL A 407 -20.04 2.31 -1.09
N TRP A 408 -19.27 1.50 -1.84
CA TRP A 408 -19.80 0.30 -2.46
C TRP A 408 -20.20 -0.78 -1.46
N CYS A 409 -19.51 -0.84 -0.31
CA CYS A 409 -19.90 -1.72 0.79
C CYS A 409 -21.26 -1.31 1.38
N ILE A 410 -21.54 -0.01 1.54
CA ILE A 410 -22.86 0.50 1.95
C ILE A 410 -23.92 0.11 0.92
N ILE A 411 -23.66 0.30 -0.37
CA ILE A 411 -24.61 -0.02 -1.45
C ILE A 411 -24.96 -1.50 -1.40
N TRP A 412 -23.95 -2.39 -1.39
CA TRP A 412 -24.21 -3.82 -1.32
C TRP A 412 -24.82 -4.26 0.00
N GLY A 413 -24.47 -3.60 1.13
CA GLY A 413 -25.09 -3.86 2.43
C GLY A 413 -26.60 -3.55 2.43
N ILE A 414 -27.00 -2.50 1.70
CA ILE A 414 -28.44 -2.19 1.50
C ILE A 414 -29.10 -3.25 0.60
N VAL A 415 -28.42 -3.73 -0.47
CA VAL A 415 -28.94 -4.79 -1.34
C VAL A 415 -29.12 -6.10 -0.59
N PHE A 416 -28.22 -6.43 0.31
CA PHE A 416 -28.26 -7.65 1.13
C PHE A 416 -29.10 -7.49 2.41
N ALA A 417 -29.55 -6.26 2.73
CA ALA A 417 -30.18 -5.89 4.00
C ALA A 417 -29.33 -6.24 5.23
N GLU A 418 -28.01 -6.19 5.11
CA GLU A 418 -27.05 -6.55 6.16
C GLU A 418 -26.35 -5.32 6.75
N GLY A 419 -26.32 -5.26 8.10
CA GLY A 419 -25.60 -4.19 8.81
C GLY A 419 -25.16 -4.61 10.19
N PHE A 420 -23.86 -4.57 10.48
CA PHE A 420 -23.24 -5.07 11.71
C PHE A 420 -23.56 -6.54 12.02
N GLY A 421 -23.79 -7.35 10.99
CA GLY A 421 -24.20 -8.74 11.09
C GLY A 421 -25.69 -8.95 11.37
N PHE A 422 -26.48 -7.88 11.60
CA PHE A 422 -27.93 -7.95 11.69
C PHE A 422 -28.57 -7.95 10.30
N ILE A 423 -29.70 -8.65 10.17
CA ILE A 423 -30.58 -8.60 9.00
C ILE A 423 -31.70 -7.62 9.30
N TRP A 424 -31.88 -6.62 8.41
CA TRP A 424 -32.75 -5.45 8.62
C TRP A 424 -33.98 -5.41 7.70
N ASP A 425 -34.40 -6.52 7.14
CA ASP A 425 -35.49 -6.58 6.14
C ASP A 425 -36.90 -6.52 6.71
N GLY A 426 -37.05 -6.64 8.05
CA GLY A 426 -38.35 -6.62 8.71
C GLY A 426 -39.13 -7.93 8.58
N SER A 427 -38.54 -8.99 8.02
CA SER A 427 -39.16 -10.34 7.94
C SER A 427 -39.19 -11.04 9.30
N ASP A 428 -39.98 -12.13 9.40
CA ASP A 428 -40.04 -12.97 10.62
C ASP A 428 -38.70 -13.62 11.00
N GLY A 429 -37.73 -13.62 10.10
CA GLY A 429 -36.34 -14.07 10.32
C GLY A 429 -35.33 -12.94 10.57
N ALA A 430 -35.76 -11.67 10.59
CA ALA A 430 -34.90 -10.55 10.85
C ALA A 430 -34.32 -10.60 12.26
N THR A 431 -33.00 -10.48 12.37
CA THR A 431 -32.28 -10.41 13.65
C THR A 431 -32.11 -8.98 14.16
N GLY A 432 -32.36 -7.99 13.29
CA GLY A 432 -32.28 -6.57 13.59
C GLY A 432 -33.56 -5.99 14.20
N PRO A 433 -33.49 -4.83 14.85
CA PRO A 433 -34.68 -4.14 15.33
C PRO A 433 -35.61 -3.74 14.17
N THR A 434 -36.88 -4.07 14.29
CA THR A 434 -37.91 -3.70 13.31
C THR A 434 -38.12 -2.21 13.27
N ILE A 435 -37.66 -1.57 12.18
CA ILE A 435 -37.92 -0.15 11.91
C ILE A 435 -38.90 -0.09 10.75
N GLY A 436 -40.12 0.38 11.01
CA GLY A 436 -41.21 0.36 10.03
C GLY A 436 -40.92 1.07 8.69
N PHE A 437 -39.97 1.98 8.66
CA PHE A 437 -39.48 2.59 7.41
C PHE A 437 -38.70 1.55 6.55
N LEU A 438 -37.86 0.74 7.16
CA LEU A 438 -37.09 -0.29 6.46
C LEU A 438 -37.96 -1.42 5.92
N GLU A 439 -38.95 -1.85 6.70
CA GLU A 439 -39.95 -2.81 6.27
C GLU A 439 -40.70 -2.32 5.02
N GLY A 440 -41.16 -1.07 5.04
CA GLY A 440 -41.84 -0.46 3.88
C GLY A 440 -40.90 -0.28 2.68
N PHE A 441 -39.63 0.06 2.91
CA PHE A 441 -38.62 0.18 1.87
C PHE A 441 -38.33 -1.16 1.20
N TYR A 442 -38.06 -2.20 1.98
CA TYR A 442 -37.75 -3.52 1.42
C TYR A 442 -38.97 -4.23 0.80
N SER A 443 -40.15 -4.02 1.31
CA SER A 443 -41.37 -4.47 0.65
C SER A 443 -41.56 -3.83 -0.73
N TRP A 444 -41.32 -2.51 -0.82
CA TRP A 444 -41.37 -1.82 -2.10
C TRP A 444 -40.24 -2.26 -3.07
N THR A 445 -39.01 -2.45 -2.58
CA THR A 445 -37.89 -2.92 -3.41
C THR A 445 -38.08 -4.33 -3.89
N TYR A 446 -38.69 -5.20 -3.09
CA TYR A 446 -39.04 -6.56 -3.48
C TYR A 446 -39.96 -6.59 -4.70
N ASP A 447 -41.01 -5.75 -4.70
CA ASP A 447 -41.94 -5.64 -5.83
C ASP A 447 -41.30 -4.98 -7.06
N ALA A 448 -40.39 -4.01 -6.85
CA ALA A 448 -39.78 -3.23 -7.93
C ALA A 448 -38.57 -3.90 -8.59
N PHE A 449 -37.77 -4.65 -7.82
CA PHE A 449 -36.50 -5.22 -8.26
C PHE A 449 -36.47 -6.74 -8.09
N HIS A 450 -37.30 -7.44 -8.85
CA HIS A 450 -37.23 -8.88 -8.97
C HIS A 450 -36.82 -9.26 -10.40
N VAL A 451 -36.11 -10.37 -10.54
CA VAL A 451 -35.74 -10.86 -11.88
C VAL A 451 -36.99 -11.40 -12.58
N PRO A 452 -37.33 -10.91 -13.78
CA PRO A 452 -38.46 -11.42 -14.54
C PRO A 452 -38.36 -12.94 -14.76
N GLU A 453 -39.48 -13.66 -14.73
CA GLU A 453 -39.53 -15.13 -14.89
C GLU A 453 -38.80 -15.62 -16.16
N THR A 454 -38.88 -14.87 -17.25
CA THR A 454 -38.16 -15.16 -18.49
C THR A 454 -36.65 -15.09 -18.34
N MET A 455 -36.14 -14.13 -17.56
CA MET A 455 -34.72 -14.02 -17.26
C MET A 455 -34.30 -15.03 -16.18
N ALA A 456 -35.15 -15.32 -15.20
CA ALA A 456 -34.90 -16.32 -14.17
C ALA A 456 -34.75 -17.72 -14.78
N SER A 457 -35.58 -18.09 -15.74
CA SER A 457 -35.44 -19.37 -16.47
C SER A 457 -34.16 -19.45 -17.30
N LEU A 458 -33.74 -18.30 -17.87
CA LEU A 458 -32.52 -18.20 -18.66
C LEU A 458 -31.25 -18.21 -17.81
N THR A 459 -31.26 -17.58 -16.64
CA THR A 459 -30.07 -17.40 -15.79
C THR A 459 -29.97 -18.39 -14.65
N GLY A 460 -31.04 -19.05 -14.26
CA GLY A 460 -31.11 -19.87 -13.05
C GLY A 460 -31.16 -19.05 -11.74
N LEU A 461 -31.25 -17.72 -11.84
CA LEU A 461 -31.37 -16.80 -10.72
C LEU A 461 -32.84 -16.53 -10.43
N THR A 462 -33.51 -17.48 -9.76
CA THR A 462 -34.97 -17.45 -9.56
C THR A 462 -35.40 -16.63 -8.36
N GLY A 463 -34.53 -16.43 -7.37
CA GLY A 463 -34.79 -15.68 -6.13
C GLY A 463 -34.00 -14.37 -6.04
N LEU A 464 -33.41 -13.88 -7.13
CA LEU A 464 -32.69 -12.61 -7.09
C LEU A 464 -33.70 -11.44 -7.02
N HIS A 465 -33.96 -11.02 -5.83
CA HIS A 465 -34.80 -9.86 -5.50
C HIS A 465 -34.08 -9.00 -4.46
N MET A 466 -34.57 -7.83 -4.20
CA MET A 466 -34.04 -6.96 -3.13
C MET A 466 -35.04 -6.91 -1.98
N PRO A 467 -34.71 -7.33 -0.74
CA PRO A 467 -33.37 -7.73 -0.25
C PRO A 467 -32.91 -9.10 -0.72
N PHE A 468 -31.61 -9.29 -0.91
CA PHE A 468 -31.01 -10.56 -1.32
C PHE A 468 -30.25 -11.20 -0.15
N HIS A 469 -30.82 -12.27 0.43
CA HIS A 469 -30.25 -12.94 1.60
C HIS A 469 -29.21 -13.99 1.22
N ARG A 470 -27.96 -13.56 1.10
CA ARG A 470 -26.84 -14.39 0.62
C ARG A 470 -26.36 -15.48 1.59
N ALA A 471 -26.72 -15.44 2.88
CA ALA A 471 -26.16 -16.32 3.89
C ALA A 471 -27.20 -16.96 4.83
N VAL A 472 -28.48 -16.64 4.68
CA VAL A 472 -29.56 -17.12 5.57
C VAL A 472 -30.09 -18.48 5.12
N ASP A 473 -30.38 -18.62 3.82
CA ASP A 473 -31.01 -19.80 3.24
C ASP A 473 -30.07 -20.54 2.31
N GLY A 474 -30.26 -21.88 2.22
CA GLY A 474 -29.52 -22.68 1.24
C GLY A 474 -29.76 -22.23 -0.22
N HIS A 475 -30.92 -21.66 -0.49
CA HIS A 475 -31.31 -21.13 -1.80
C HIS A 475 -30.54 -19.84 -2.11
N GLY A 476 -30.49 -18.87 -1.19
CA GLY A 476 -29.74 -17.62 -1.37
C GLY A 476 -28.24 -17.86 -1.52
N LEU A 477 -27.69 -18.84 -0.80
CA LEU A 477 -26.29 -19.27 -0.96
C LEU A 477 -26.01 -19.79 -2.38
N GLN A 478 -26.91 -20.60 -2.94
CA GLN A 478 -26.76 -21.15 -4.28
C GLN A 478 -26.84 -20.04 -5.34
N GLU A 479 -27.73 -19.08 -5.18
CA GLU A 479 -27.86 -17.94 -6.09
C GLU A 479 -26.67 -16.99 -6.00
N TYR A 480 -26.14 -16.78 -4.79
CA TYR A 480 -24.92 -15.97 -4.61
C TYR A 480 -23.70 -16.63 -5.26
N LEU A 481 -23.63 -17.97 -5.22
CA LEU A 481 -22.63 -18.73 -5.95
C LEU A 481 -22.76 -18.51 -7.47
N LEU A 482 -23.96 -18.64 -8.02
CA LEU A 482 -24.21 -18.39 -9.44
C LEU A 482 -23.91 -16.96 -9.85
N LEU A 483 -24.33 -15.97 -9.06
CA LEU A 483 -24.04 -14.56 -9.29
C LEU A 483 -22.53 -14.29 -9.30
N SER A 484 -21.79 -14.90 -8.40
CA SER A 484 -20.31 -14.78 -8.36
C SER A 484 -19.66 -15.33 -9.61
N ILE A 485 -20.14 -16.45 -10.15
CA ILE A 485 -19.66 -17.03 -11.41
C ILE A 485 -20.02 -16.13 -12.60
N TYR A 486 -21.25 -15.58 -12.66
CA TYR A 486 -21.65 -14.67 -13.74
C TYR A 486 -20.78 -13.43 -13.79
N ILE A 487 -20.53 -12.82 -12.63
CA ILE A 487 -19.62 -11.68 -12.53
C ILE A 487 -18.20 -12.07 -12.97
N GLY A 488 -17.73 -13.26 -12.60
CA GLY A 488 -16.44 -13.78 -13.01
C GLY A 488 -16.33 -13.96 -14.53
N VAL A 489 -17.34 -14.59 -15.14
CA VAL A 489 -17.40 -14.77 -16.60
C VAL A 489 -17.42 -13.43 -17.32
N LEU A 490 -18.24 -12.48 -16.85
CA LEU A 490 -18.31 -11.13 -17.44
C LEU A 490 -16.96 -10.40 -17.31
N HIS A 491 -16.32 -10.50 -16.14
CA HIS A 491 -15.03 -9.84 -15.90
C HIS A 491 -13.92 -10.44 -16.77
N LEU A 492 -13.84 -11.78 -16.86
CA LEU A 492 -12.91 -12.46 -17.77
C LEU A 492 -13.18 -12.14 -19.24
N PHE A 493 -14.45 -12.08 -19.63
CA PHE A 493 -14.86 -11.73 -20.98
C PHE A 493 -14.37 -10.33 -21.37
N THR A 494 -14.52 -9.34 -20.48
CA THR A 494 -13.97 -7.99 -20.72
C THR A 494 -12.45 -8.02 -20.86
N GLY A 495 -11.74 -8.81 -20.05
CA GLY A 495 -10.29 -8.99 -20.15
C GLY A 495 -9.86 -9.58 -21.50
N PHE A 496 -10.56 -10.60 -21.97
CA PHE A 496 -10.26 -11.19 -23.29
C PHE A 496 -10.61 -10.26 -24.47
N ILE A 497 -11.68 -9.45 -24.37
CA ILE A 497 -11.97 -8.42 -25.39
C ILE A 497 -10.85 -7.39 -25.44
N ILE A 498 -10.39 -6.89 -24.30
CA ILE A 498 -9.27 -5.94 -24.24
C ILE A 498 -8.02 -6.57 -24.86
N GLY A 499 -7.70 -7.82 -24.47
CA GLY A 499 -6.60 -8.57 -25.05
C GLY A 499 -6.72 -8.76 -26.56
N PHE A 500 -7.93 -9.05 -27.04
CA PHE A 500 -8.21 -9.16 -28.48
C PHE A 500 -7.93 -7.84 -29.21
N VAL A 501 -8.36 -6.71 -28.64
CA VAL A 501 -8.13 -5.38 -29.23
C VAL A 501 -6.64 -5.04 -29.24
N ASN A 502 -5.91 -5.37 -28.18
CA ASN A 502 -4.46 -5.15 -28.12
C ASN A 502 -3.72 -5.97 -29.20
N VAL A 503 -4.02 -7.27 -29.31
CA VAL A 503 -3.40 -8.14 -30.33
C VAL A 503 -3.84 -7.74 -31.75
N TYR A 504 -5.10 -7.33 -31.92
CA TYR A 504 -5.59 -6.84 -33.22
C TYR A 504 -4.80 -5.63 -33.71
N LYS A 505 -4.51 -4.68 -32.83
CA LYS A 505 -3.68 -3.51 -33.17
C LYS A 505 -2.23 -3.89 -33.50
N ALA A 506 -1.65 -4.85 -32.74
CA ALA A 506 -0.26 -5.26 -32.92
C ALA A 506 -0.01 -6.20 -34.10
N HIS A 507 -0.87 -7.22 -34.29
CA HIS A 507 -0.62 -8.35 -35.20
C HIS A 507 -1.73 -8.63 -36.20
N GLY A 508 -2.80 -7.80 -36.17
CA GLY A 508 -3.92 -7.91 -37.09
C GLY A 508 -4.99 -8.96 -36.69
N LEU A 509 -6.06 -9.06 -37.52
CA LEU A 509 -7.27 -9.81 -37.16
C LEU A 509 -7.04 -11.32 -37.01
N THR A 510 -6.19 -11.91 -37.84
CA THR A 510 -5.95 -13.36 -37.84
C THR A 510 -5.25 -13.79 -36.55
N ALA A 511 -4.21 -13.08 -36.12
CA ALA A 511 -3.53 -13.33 -34.88
C ALA A 511 -4.47 -13.10 -33.66
N ALA A 512 -5.22 -11.99 -33.67
CA ALA A 512 -6.17 -11.70 -32.62
C ALA A 512 -7.24 -12.78 -32.43
N TYR A 513 -7.73 -13.37 -33.53
CA TYR A 513 -8.71 -14.46 -33.45
C TYR A 513 -8.10 -15.72 -32.83
N PHE A 514 -6.93 -16.15 -33.26
CA PHE A 514 -6.33 -17.39 -32.78
C PHE A 514 -5.73 -17.25 -31.36
N GLU A 515 -5.17 -16.11 -31.00
CA GLU A 515 -4.56 -15.89 -29.70
C GLU A 515 -5.58 -15.53 -28.61
N LYS A 516 -6.60 -14.71 -28.90
CA LYS A 516 -7.56 -14.23 -27.90
C LYS A 516 -9.03 -14.55 -28.23
N GLY A 517 -9.42 -14.57 -29.52
CA GLY A 517 -10.78 -14.92 -29.96
C GLY A 517 -11.15 -16.36 -29.60
N SER A 518 -10.22 -17.30 -29.72
CA SER A 518 -10.38 -18.70 -29.29
C SER A 518 -10.79 -18.83 -27.83
N TRP A 519 -10.18 -18.01 -26.94
CA TRP A 519 -10.50 -17.97 -25.51
C TRP A 519 -11.92 -17.48 -25.22
N ILE A 520 -12.42 -16.51 -25.99
CA ILE A 520 -13.80 -16.01 -25.88
C ILE A 520 -14.78 -17.13 -26.22
N LEU A 521 -14.50 -17.90 -27.29
CA LEU A 521 -15.35 -19.03 -27.68
C LEU A 521 -15.35 -20.13 -26.59
N ILE A 522 -14.19 -20.46 -26.04
CA ILE A 522 -14.06 -21.44 -24.98
C ILE A 522 -14.79 -20.97 -23.71
N LEU A 523 -14.65 -19.71 -23.33
CA LEU A 523 -15.29 -19.15 -22.13
C LEU A 523 -16.82 -19.22 -22.25
N ILE A 524 -17.39 -18.73 -23.35
CA ILE A 524 -18.85 -18.68 -23.53
C ILE A 524 -19.39 -20.09 -23.74
N GLY A 525 -18.77 -20.87 -24.64
CA GLY A 525 -19.21 -22.25 -24.95
C GLY A 525 -19.11 -23.16 -23.74
N GLY A 526 -18.00 -23.11 -23.01
CA GLY A 526 -17.79 -23.89 -21.78
C GLY A 526 -18.73 -23.49 -20.67
N PHE A 527 -18.94 -22.20 -20.43
CA PHE A 527 -19.86 -21.70 -19.43
C PHE A 527 -21.32 -22.14 -19.72
N MET A 528 -21.79 -21.96 -20.95
CA MET A 528 -23.17 -22.34 -21.34
C MET A 528 -23.38 -23.85 -21.31
N GLN A 529 -22.37 -24.64 -21.69
CA GLN A 529 -22.42 -26.10 -21.58
C GLN A 529 -22.50 -26.56 -20.11
N CYS A 530 -21.66 -26.01 -19.24
CA CYS A 530 -21.69 -26.33 -17.80
C CYS A 530 -23.05 -25.96 -17.20
N ARG A 531 -23.59 -24.80 -17.54
CA ARG A 531 -24.90 -24.35 -17.08
C ARG A 531 -26.03 -25.29 -17.50
N ASN A 532 -26.10 -25.67 -18.77
CA ASN A 532 -27.11 -26.56 -19.30
C ASN A 532 -27.06 -27.94 -18.60
N MET A 533 -25.84 -28.42 -18.32
CA MET A 533 -25.64 -29.66 -17.58
C MET A 533 -26.16 -29.57 -16.13
N VAL A 534 -25.86 -28.49 -15.41
CA VAL A 534 -26.30 -28.26 -14.03
C VAL A 534 -27.83 -28.08 -13.98
N SER A 535 -28.43 -27.45 -14.99
CA SER A 535 -29.88 -27.25 -15.08
C SER A 535 -30.64 -28.52 -15.47
N GLY A 536 -29.95 -29.65 -15.71
CA GLY A 536 -30.58 -30.95 -16.05
C GLY A 536 -31.22 -30.97 -17.44
N TYR A 537 -30.92 -30.00 -18.29
CA TYR A 537 -31.43 -29.94 -19.67
C TYR A 537 -30.76 -30.94 -20.60
N ASN A 538 -29.51 -31.37 -20.25
CA ASN A 538 -28.71 -32.24 -21.13
C ASN A 538 -27.79 -33.17 -20.36
N ASP A 539 -27.51 -34.33 -21.00
CA ASP A 539 -26.41 -35.20 -20.59
C ASP A 539 -25.07 -34.66 -21.01
N LEU A 540 -24.02 -35.04 -20.31
CA LEU A 540 -22.63 -34.55 -20.51
C LEU A 540 -22.14 -34.71 -21.98
N PHE A 541 -22.64 -35.68 -22.71
CA PHE A 541 -22.20 -36.01 -24.07
C PHE A 541 -23.19 -35.59 -25.17
N GLU A 542 -24.27 -34.86 -24.84
CA GLU A 542 -25.20 -34.37 -25.83
C GLU A 542 -24.61 -33.17 -26.59
N ILE A 543 -24.47 -33.32 -27.90
CA ILE A 543 -23.87 -32.29 -28.75
C ILE A 543 -24.91 -31.19 -29.03
N GLN A 544 -24.72 -30.05 -28.45
CA GLN A 544 -25.50 -28.83 -28.68
C GLN A 544 -24.68 -27.74 -29.36
N GLU A 545 -25.31 -26.63 -29.66
CA GLU A 545 -24.66 -25.47 -30.30
C GLU A 545 -23.49 -24.95 -29.44
N TRP A 546 -23.65 -24.93 -28.12
CA TRP A 546 -22.62 -24.50 -27.17
C TRP A 546 -21.43 -25.46 -27.07
N THR A 547 -21.70 -26.76 -27.20
CA THR A 547 -20.67 -27.81 -27.27
C THR A 547 -19.83 -27.65 -28.53
N ILE A 548 -20.47 -27.37 -29.68
CA ILE A 548 -19.77 -27.09 -30.93
C ILE A 548 -18.89 -25.85 -30.81
N MET A 549 -19.42 -24.78 -30.21
CA MET A 549 -18.68 -23.54 -29.98
C MET A 549 -17.45 -23.77 -29.10
N LEU A 550 -17.57 -24.58 -28.04
CA LEU A 550 -16.46 -24.96 -27.16
C LEU A 550 -15.36 -25.71 -27.93
N PHE A 551 -15.75 -26.73 -28.71
CA PHE A 551 -14.78 -27.50 -29.52
C PHE A 551 -14.09 -26.67 -30.59
N VAL A 552 -14.84 -25.80 -31.28
CA VAL A 552 -14.27 -24.85 -32.26
C VAL A 552 -13.25 -23.92 -31.55
N GLY A 553 -13.58 -23.44 -30.38
CA GLY A 553 -12.66 -22.64 -29.56
C GLY A 553 -11.38 -23.40 -29.22
N ILE A 554 -11.49 -24.65 -28.75
CA ILE A 554 -10.32 -25.49 -28.40
C ILE A 554 -9.46 -25.79 -29.61
N ILE A 555 -10.07 -26.14 -30.75
CA ILE A 555 -9.33 -26.39 -32.01
C ILE A 555 -8.61 -25.11 -32.45
N SER A 556 -9.31 -23.97 -32.41
CA SER A 556 -8.69 -22.67 -32.75
C SER A 556 -7.54 -22.32 -31.82
N LEU A 557 -7.65 -22.62 -30.54
CA LEU A 557 -6.57 -22.41 -29.55
C LEU A 557 -5.34 -23.29 -29.88
N ILE A 558 -5.55 -24.57 -30.20
CA ILE A 558 -4.47 -25.49 -30.57
C ILE A 558 -3.74 -24.95 -31.80
N ILE A 559 -4.49 -24.47 -32.83
CA ILE A 559 -3.91 -23.86 -34.03
C ILE A 559 -3.12 -22.59 -33.66
N GLY A 560 -3.66 -21.75 -32.77
CA GLY A 560 -3.01 -20.53 -32.28
C GLY A 560 -1.66 -20.83 -31.62
N LEU A 561 -1.65 -21.76 -30.68
CA LEU A 561 -0.44 -22.19 -29.99
C LEU A 561 0.59 -22.80 -30.94
N ALA A 562 0.13 -23.61 -31.94
CA ALA A 562 1.03 -24.29 -32.86
C ALA A 562 1.70 -23.34 -33.86
N ILE A 563 0.97 -22.34 -34.38
CA ILE A 563 1.42 -21.46 -35.46
C ILE A 563 1.93 -20.12 -34.95
N PHE A 564 1.14 -19.42 -34.13
CA PHE A 564 1.47 -18.05 -33.69
C PHE A 564 2.44 -18.02 -32.53
N GLU A 565 2.29 -18.90 -31.53
CA GLU A 565 3.23 -18.99 -30.39
C GLU A 565 4.42 -19.91 -30.65
N LYS A 566 4.55 -20.46 -31.85
CA LYS A 566 5.68 -21.30 -32.31
C LYS A 566 5.96 -22.57 -31.45
N PHE A 567 4.98 -23.05 -30.69
CA PHE A 567 5.11 -24.30 -29.90
C PHE A 567 5.14 -25.57 -30.76
N GLY A 568 4.77 -25.45 -32.04
CA GLY A 568 4.62 -26.59 -32.95
C GLY A 568 3.35 -27.43 -32.68
N TRP A 569 3.00 -28.31 -33.60
CA TRP A 569 1.75 -29.07 -33.52
C TRP A 569 1.65 -30.00 -32.31
N ILE A 570 2.75 -30.65 -31.91
CA ILE A 570 2.75 -31.53 -30.74
C ILE A 570 2.58 -30.69 -29.46
N GLY A 571 3.27 -29.54 -29.36
CA GLY A 571 3.13 -28.62 -28.24
C GLY A 571 1.71 -28.07 -28.13
N GLY A 572 1.11 -27.61 -29.24
CA GLY A 572 -0.25 -27.10 -29.27
C GLY A 572 -1.30 -28.11 -28.81
N VAL A 573 -1.22 -29.35 -29.25
CA VAL A 573 -2.16 -30.42 -28.84
C VAL A 573 -2.05 -30.77 -27.36
N ILE A 574 -0.87 -30.69 -26.77
CA ILE A 574 -0.67 -30.96 -25.35
C ILE A 574 -1.07 -29.74 -24.50
N MET A 575 -0.64 -28.55 -24.91
CA MET A 575 -0.89 -27.32 -24.14
C MET A 575 -2.32 -26.83 -24.22
N GLY A 576 -3.01 -26.99 -25.36
CA GLY A 576 -4.38 -26.52 -25.55
C GLY A 576 -5.39 -26.98 -24.49
N PRO A 577 -5.49 -28.29 -24.21
CA PRO A 577 -6.32 -28.77 -23.10
C PRO A 577 -5.87 -28.28 -21.72
N ILE A 578 -4.56 -28.22 -21.46
CA ILE A 578 -4.00 -27.73 -20.17
C ILE A 578 -4.43 -26.27 -19.94
N GLU A 579 -4.26 -25.44 -20.93
CA GLU A 579 -4.65 -24.03 -20.90
C GLU A 579 -6.18 -23.88 -20.72
N THR A 580 -6.99 -24.72 -21.40
CA THR A 580 -8.45 -24.73 -21.23
C THR A 580 -8.85 -25.05 -19.79
N PHE A 581 -8.19 -26.00 -19.11
CA PHE A 581 -8.38 -26.25 -17.68
C PHE A 581 -7.93 -25.07 -16.82
N GLY A 582 -6.88 -24.35 -17.22
CA GLY A 582 -6.45 -23.10 -16.58
C GLY A 582 -7.54 -22.03 -16.61
N LEU A 583 -8.26 -21.89 -17.74
CA LEU A 583 -9.40 -20.97 -17.85
C LEU A 583 -10.56 -21.37 -16.93
N LEU A 584 -10.88 -22.66 -16.83
CA LEU A 584 -11.88 -23.16 -15.91
C LEU A 584 -11.50 -22.84 -14.46
N ALA A 585 -10.24 -23.05 -14.07
CA ALA A 585 -9.74 -22.74 -12.74
C ALA A 585 -9.84 -21.23 -12.44
N ASN A 586 -9.52 -20.37 -13.41
CA ASN A 586 -9.66 -18.92 -13.28
C ASN A 586 -11.14 -18.50 -13.10
N THR A 587 -12.07 -19.13 -13.82
CA THR A 587 -13.52 -18.89 -13.68
C THR A 587 -14.00 -19.31 -12.29
N LEU A 588 -13.61 -20.50 -11.81
CA LEU A 588 -13.94 -20.99 -10.49
C LEU A 588 -13.30 -20.15 -9.36
N SER A 589 -12.21 -19.44 -9.62
CA SER A 589 -11.60 -18.53 -8.65
C SER A 589 -12.55 -17.42 -8.18
N TYR A 590 -13.56 -17.07 -8.98
CA TYR A 590 -14.58 -16.08 -8.58
C TYR A 590 -15.56 -16.58 -7.53
N LEU A 591 -15.65 -17.90 -7.29
CA LEU A 591 -16.38 -18.47 -6.16
C LEU A 591 -15.89 -17.93 -4.80
N ARG A 592 -14.69 -17.40 -4.78
CA ARG A 592 -14.10 -16.73 -3.62
C ARG A 592 -14.94 -15.53 -3.16
N ILE A 593 -15.61 -14.84 -4.08
CA ILE A 593 -16.52 -13.72 -3.74
C ILE A 593 -17.60 -14.23 -2.79
N MET A 594 -18.24 -15.34 -3.15
CA MET A 594 -19.25 -15.98 -2.31
C MET A 594 -18.64 -16.56 -1.02
N ALA A 595 -17.58 -17.35 -1.13
CA ALA A 595 -17.02 -18.07 0.01
C ALA A 595 -16.54 -17.12 1.12
N VAL A 596 -15.80 -16.05 0.76
CA VAL A 596 -15.30 -15.07 1.72
C VAL A 596 -16.43 -14.19 2.23
N GLY A 597 -17.38 -13.82 1.37
CA GLY A 597 -18.55 -13.03 1.75
C GLY A 597 -19.39 -13.73 2.79
N VAL A 598 -19.75 -15.00 2.55
CA VAL A 598 -20.52 -15.80 3.51
C VAL A 598 -19.76 -16.03 4.82
N ALA A 599 -18.45 -16.31 4.74
CA ALA A 599 -17.62 -16.43 5.94
C ALA A 599 -17.64 -15.15 6.79
N GLY A 600 -17.54 -13.97 6.14
CA GLY A 600 -17.62 -12.68 6.83
C GLY A 600 -18.95 -12.46 7.54
N VAL A 601 -20.07 -12.76 6.87
CA VAL A 601 -21.42 -12.67 7.47
C VAL A 601 -21.55 -13.60 8.68
N LYS A 602 -21.10 -14.85 8.56
CA LYS A 602 -21.17 -15.82 9.66
C LYS A 602 -20.33 -15.42 10.87
N ILE A 603 -19.18 -14.78 10.66
CA ILE A 603 -18.38 -14.21 11.77
C ILE A 603 -19.14 -13.07 12.46
N ALA A 604 -19.74 -12.18 11.66
CA ALA A 604 -20.54 -11.09 12.21
C ALA A 604 -21.80 -11.61 12.97
N GLU A 605 -22.47 -12.65 12.47
CA GLU A 605 -23.62 -13.30 13.11
C GLU A 605 -23.26 -13.91 14.49
N VAL A 606 -22.04 -14.45 14.64
CA VAL A 606 -21.55 -14.92 15.93
C VAL A 606 -21.55 -13.82 16.99
N SER A 607 -21.27 -12.56 16.60
CA SER A 607 -21.34 -11.45 17.55
C SER A 607 -22.76 -11.21 18.09
N ILE A 608 -23.76 -11.47 17.27
CA ILE A 608 -25.17 -11.31 17.64
C ILE A 608 -25.57 -12.45 18.57
N THR A 609 -25.36 -13.69 18.16
CA THR A 609 -25.81 -14.89 18.93
C THR A 609 -25.08 -15.04 20.26
N MET A 610 -23.79 -14.71 20.34
CA MET A 610 -23.00 -14.83 21.57
C MET A 610 -22.94 -13.56 22.40
N GLY A 611 -22.91 -12.39 21.77
CA GLY A 611 -22.74 -11.10 22.45
C GLY A 611 -24.06 -10.36 22.68
N TRP A 612 -24.78 -10.06 21.60
CA TRP A 612 -26.02 -9.27 21.66
C TRP A 612 -27.15 -10.01 22.40
N ASP A 613 -27.38 -11.30 22.13
CA ASP A 613 -28.43 -12.08 22.78
C ASP A 613 -28.16 -12.23 24.28
N LEU A 614 -26.90 -12.42 24.68
CA LEU A 614 -26.53 -12.46 26.09
C LEU A 614 -26.74 -11.08 26.75
N MET A 615 -26.37 -9.98 26.09
CA MET A 615 -26.58 -8.65 26.59
C MET A 615 -28.08 -8.31 26.74
N SER A 616 -28.89 -8.59 25.71
CA SER A 616 -30.32 -8.26 25.69
C SER A 616 -31.11 -9.06 26.69
N SER A 617 -30.84 -10.37 26.84
CA SER A 617 -31.49 -11.25 27.84
C SER A 617 -31.14 -10.86 29.27
N SER A 618 -29.88 -10.44 29.51
CA SER A 618 -29.40 -10.02 30.84
C SER A 618 -30.02 -8.68 31.26
N LEU A 619 -30.30 -7.77 30.32
CA LEU A 619 -30.99 -6.53 30.62
C LEU A 619 -32.40 -6.74 31.16
N GLY A 620 -33.12 -7.76 30.63
CA GLY A 620 -34.45 -8.17 31.13
C GLY A 620 -34.40 -8.78 32.51
N ASN A 621 -33.34 -9.46 32.89
CA ASN A 621 -33.17 -10.21 34.16
C ASN A 621 -32.45 -9.38 35.25
N GLY A 622 -31.95 -8.20 34.94
CA GLY A 622 -31.21 -7.36 35.90
C GLY A 622 -29.80 -7.83 36.25
N ASP A 623 -29.22 -8.77 35.50
CA ASP A 623 -27.86 -9.29 35.71
C ASP A 623 -26.82 -8.43 35.03
N ILE A 624 -26.24 -7.49 35.80
CA ILE A 624 -25.26 -6.52 35.31
C ILE A 624 -23.95 -7.19 34.84
N PHE A 625 -23.55 -8.30 35.47
CA PHE A 625 -22.30 -8.97 35.10
C PHE A 625 -22.41 -9.59 33.70
N SER A 626 -23.47 -10.34 33.43
CA SER A 626 -23.73 -10.95 32.13
C SER A 626 -23.97 -9.89 31.04
N PHE A 627 -24.59 -8.76 31.41
CA PHE A 627 -24.73 -7.61 30.49
C PHE A 627 -23.40 -7.04 30.07
N ILE A 628 -22.50 -6.73 31.02
CA ILE A 628 -21.17 -6.18 30.72
C ILE A 628 -20.34 -7.19 29.93
N PHE A 629 -20.38 -8.47 30.29
CA PHE A 629 -19.65 -9.51 29.58
C PHE A 629 -20.16 -9.68 28.14
N GLY A 630 -21.48 -9.70 27.92
CA GLY A 630 -22.09 -9.73 26.58
C GLY A 630 -21.71 -8.52 25.73
N LEU A 631 -21.72 -7.32 26.32
CA LEU A 631 -21.30 -6.09 25.64
C LEU A 631 -19.82 -6.13 25.20
N VAL A 632 -18.93 -6.56 26.12
CA VAL A 632 -17.49 -6.67 25.82
C VAL A 632 -17.27 -7.70 24.70
N LEU A 633 -17.95 -8.85 24.78
CA LEU A 633 -17.84 -9.89 23.77
C LEU A 633 -18.37 -9.42 22.42
N PHE A 634 -19.52 -8.75 22.39
CA PHE A 634 -20.09 -8.17 21.17
C PHE A 634 -19.13 -7.20 20.51
N VAL A 635 -18.62 -6.20 21.25
CA VAL A 635 -17.69 -5.19 20.72
C VAL A 635 -16.39 -5.83 20.25
N PHE A 636 -15.85 -6.80 20.98
CA PHE A 636 -14.62 -7.50 20.60
C PHE A 636 -14.77 -8.24 19.27
N ILE A 637 -15.85 -9.03 19.11
CA ILE A 637 -16.09 -9.77 17.88
C ILE A 637 -16.39 -8.80 16.72
N GLN A 638 -17.11 -7.70 16.95
CA GLN A 638 -17.39 -6.69 15.92
C GLN A 638 -16.10 -5.99 15.42
N ILE A 639 -15.19 -5.64 16.32
CA ILE A 639 -13.87 -5.08 15.93
C ILE A 639 -13.07 -6.12 15.12
N PHE A 640 -13.09 -7.37 15.55
CA PHE A 640 -12.41 -8.45 14.84
C PHE A 640 -13.01 -8.70 13.45
N ALA A 641 -14.35 -8.75 13.36
CA ALA A 641 -15.07 -8.89 12.09
C ALA A 641 -14.79 -7.71 11.13
N LEU A 642 -14.75 -6.47 11.64
CA LEU A 642 -14.39 -5.29 10.87
C LEU A 642 -12.94 -5.37 10.36
N ALA A 643 -11.99 -5.76 11.21
CA ALA A 643 -10.59 -5.89 10.82
C ALA A 643 -10.41 -6.94 9.71
N LEU A 644 -11.04 -8.10 9.85
CA LEU A 644 -11.07 -9.13 8.81
C LEU A 644 -11.83 -8.64 7.56
N GLY A 645 -12.92 -7.90 7.74
CA GLY A 645 -13.72 -7.33 6.66
C GLY A 645 -12.97 -6.26 5.84
N ILE A 646 -12.02 -5.55 6.41
CA ILE A 646 -11.15 -4.63 5.65
C ILE A 646 -10.07 -5.43 4.90
N LEU A 647 -9.42 -6.35 5.56
CA LEU A 647 -8.21 -7.00 5.04
C LEU A 647 -8.54 -8.12 4.04
N SER A 648 -9.39 -9.07 4.41
CA SER A 648 -9.66 -10.26 3.60
C SER A 648 -10.31 -9.94 2.25
N PRO A 649 -11.41 -9.16 2.17
CA PRO A 649 -11.99 -8.77 0.89
C PRO A 649 -11.03 -7.97 0.01
N SER A 650 -10.16 -7.10 0.59
CA SER A 650 -9.16 -6.36 -0.17
C SER A 650 -8.19 -7.28 -0.90
N ILE A 651 -7.61 -8.25 -0.17
CA ILE A 651 -6.66 -9.22 -0.74
C ILE A 651 -7.32 -10.05 -1.84
N HIS A 652 -8.55 -10.50 -1.62
CA HIS A 652 -9.26 -11.33 -2.60
C HIS A 652 -9.69 -10.53 -3.83
N ALA A 653 -10.15 -9.29 -3.68
CA ALA A 653 -10.47 -8.41 -4.79
C ALA A 653 -9.22 -8.05 -5.62
N ILE A 654 -8.10 -7.71 -4.97
CA ILE A 654 -6.81 -7.45 -5.66
C ILE A 654 -6.40 -8.66 -6.48
N ARG A 655 -6.44 -9.86 -5.91
CA ARG A 655 -6.04 -11.08 -6.62
C ARG A 655 -6.92 -11.35 -7.83
N LEU A 656 -8.26 -11.20 -7.73
CA LEU A 656 -9.18 -11.39 -8.85
C LEU A 656 -8.88 -10.42 -10.00
N HIS A 657 -8.48 -9.19 -9.70
CA HIS A 657 -8.15 -8.21 -10.71
C HIS A 657 -6.76 -8.45 -11.33
N PHE A 658 -5.74 -8.72 -10.50
CA PHE A 658 -4.37 -8.82 -10.99
C PHE A 658 -4.08 -10.15 -11.68
N VAL A 659 -4.49 -11.26 -11.07
CA VAL A 659 -4.13 -12.60 -11.57
C VAL A 659 -5.12 -13.08 -12.61
N GLU A 660 -6.41 -13.03 -12.28
CA GLU A 660 -7.45 -13.62 -13.14
C GLU A 660 -7.81 -12.70 -14.32
N TRP A 661 -7.89 -11.37 -14.11
CA TRP A 661 -8.34 -10.44 -15.15
C TRP A 661 -7.18 -9.78 -15.91
N MET A 662 -6.31 -9.02 -15.24
CA MET A 662 -5.18 -8.33 -15.88
C MET A 662 -4.23 -9.32 -16.56
N GLY A 663 -3.99 -10.49 -15.98
CA GLY A 663 -3.18 -11.55 -16.57
C GLY A 663 -3.65 -12.02 -17.97
N LYS A 664 -4.82 -11.59 -18.48
CA LYS A 664 -5.31 -11.93 -19.82
C LYS A 664 -4.86 -10.97 -20.91
N PHE A 665 -4.52 -9.74 -20.57
CA PHE A 665 -4.21 -8.69 -21.56
C PHE A 665 -3.07 -7.75 -21.15
N TYR A 666 -2.62 -7.81 -19.92
CA TYR A 666 -1.72 -6.83 -19.34
C TYR A 666 -0.29 -7.34 -19.27
N ASP A 667 0.63 -6.50 -19.72
CA ASP A 667 2.06 -6.68 -19.55
C ASP A 667 2.60 -5.45 -18.78
N GLY A 668 3.11 -5.69 -17.60
CA GLY A 668 3.63 -4.67 -16.67
C GLY A 668 5.08 -4.25 -16.96
N SER A 669 5.57 -4.40 -18.20
CA SER A 669 6.96 -4.12 -18.57
C SER A 669 7.25 -2.65 -18.91
N GLY A 670 6.28 -1.76 -18.82
CA GLY A 670 6.42 -0.35 -19.18
C GLY A 670 7.27 0.45 -18.18
N VAL A 671 8.10 1.36 -18.71
CA VAL A 671 8.91 2.30 -17.91
C VAL A 671 8.07 3.51 -17.52
N ILE A 672 8.17 3.94 -16.26
CA ILE A 672 7.40 5.11 -15.78
C ILE A 672 7.96 6.39 -16.40
N PHE A 673 7.08 7.22 -16.97
CA PHE A 673 7.45 8.57 -17.42
C PHE A 673 7.74 9.47 -16.22
N ASN A 674 9.00 9.88 -16.09
CA ASN A 674 9.47 10.75 -15.03
C ASN A 674 10.16 11.99 -15.68
N PRO A 675 9.45 13.11 -15.85
CA PRO A 675 10.02 14.29 -16.45
C PRO A 675 11.11 14.91 -15.57
N LEU A 676 12.13 15.47 -16.18
CA LEU A 676 13.22 16.16 -15.49
C LEU A 676 12.68 17.27 -14.58
N GLY A 677 13.07 17.25 -13.31
CA GLY A 677 12.60 18.18 -12.29
C GLY A 677 11.24 17.83 -11.67
N GLY A 678 10.64 16.72 -12.08
CA GLY A 678 9.36 16.26 -11.55
C GLY A 678 8.16 17.10 -12.01
N ARG A 679 6.98 16.83 -11.42
CA ARG A 679 5.78 17.63 -11.70
C ARG A 679 5.72 18.84 -10.75
N THR A 680 5.54 20.04 -11.31
CA THR A 680 5.34 21.26 -10.53
C THR A 680 3.96 21.28 -9.90
N LEU A 681 3.88 21.20 -8.56
CA LEU A 681 2.64 21.22 -7.79
C LEU A 681 2.45 22.54 -7.04
N HIS A 682 3.53 23.08 -6.48
CA HIS A 682 3.52 24.23 -5.58
C HIS A 682 4.42 25.38 -6.02
N VAL A 683 5.23 25.18 -7.06
CA VAL A 683 6.13 26.20 -7.64
C VAL A 683 5.73 26.41 -9.10
N GLU A 684 5.41 27.65 -9.49
CA GLU A 684 5.13 28.00 -10.89
C GLU A 684 6.42 27.95 -11.72
N GLY A 685 6.40 27.25 -12.86
CA GLY A 685 7.50 27.29 -13.83
C GLY A 685 7.62 28.67 -14.46
N GLU A 686 8.84 29.10 -14.81
CA GLU A 686 9.07 30.42 -15.42
C GLU A 686 8.31 30.63 -16.75
N SER A 687 7.98 29.54 -17.47
CA SER A 687 7.23 29.60 -18.73
C SER A 687 5.71 29.87 -18.56
N GLN A 688 5.15 29.66 -17.37
CA GLN A 688 3.73 29.91 -17.11
C GLN A 688 3.41 31.35 -16.67
N SER A 689 4.40 32.13 -16.24
CA SER A 689 4.23 33.51 -15.78
C SER A 689 4.06 34.54 -16.89
N THR A 690 4.29 34.19 -18.17
CA THR A 690 4.17 35.11 -19.32
C THR A 690 2.86 34.99 -20.09
N GLY A 691 1.91 34.18 -19.62
CA GLY A 691 0.65 33.87 -20.30
C GLY A 691 -0.63 34.25 -19.55
N GLN A 692 -0.64 35.35 -18.75
CA GLN A 692 -1.86 36.02 -18.27
C GLN A 692 -2.00 37.41 -18.85
#